data_8077fcfa220ea39d35cefdc525a4a1a8
#
_entry.id   8077fcfa220ea39d35cefdc525a4a1a8
#
_cell.length_a   1.000
_cell.length_b   1.000
_cell.length_c   1.000
_cell.angle_alpha   90.00
_cell.angle_beta   90.00
_cell.angle_gamma   90.00
#
_symmetry.space_group_name_H-M   'P 1'
#
loop_
_entity.id
_entity.type
_entity.pdbx_description
1 polymer ?
#
loop_
_entity_poly.entity_id
_entity_poly.type
_entity_poly.pdbx_seq_one_letter_code
_entity_poly.pdbx_strand_id
1 'polypeptide(L)'
;MERPYSLNELRKMFLEFFESKGHLAMKSFSLIPHNDNSLLLINSGMAPLKPYFTGAEIPPRRRVTTCQKCIRTGDLENVGKTARHGTFFEMLGNFSFGDYFKHEAIAWSWEFLTQVVGLDPDRLYPSIYQDDDEAFDIWNKEIGIAPERIFRFGKEDNFWEHGAGPCGPCSEIYYDRGEKYGCGKPGCTVGCDCDRYMEVWNNVFSQFNNDGHNHYTDLIQKNIDTGMGLERLAVVVQDVHSIFDVDTIQALRNKVCDLAGVKYLEKHETDVSIRIITDHIRSATFMISDGIMPSNEGRGYVLRRLIRRAARHGRLLGIEGKFLAKLSATVIETSKDGYPELEEKKEFIFNVLTQEEDKFNKTIDQGLSILNEMEEKLSAEGKKVLDGADAFKLYDTYGFPMDLTKEILEEKGYDIDEEGFAACMQEQRQKARDARKVSNYMGKDATVYDEIDPAVTSVFVGYDKTECESTITVLTTETELTDALTDGQTGTIFTEETPFYATSGGQMADTGVITGPEGTFEVKDVVKLLGGKIGHIGVVTSGMFKKGDVVKLAVNKEQRSDTAKNHSATHLLQKALRIVLGSHVEQAGSFNNQDKLRFDFTHFSALTQEELDRVEAIVNEEISKGLPVLTKVMNIEDAKKTGAMALFGEKYSDDVRVVSMGDFSKELCGGTHTDNTASIAAFKIISETGVAAGVRRIEALTGNGVFKYYKEVEKELHEAAKAAKCDPAQLVKRIEGLHEEIKTLTAENNQLKNKMAKDAMGDVMNQVKDVNGVSFLPVHVKDIDMQELMNLGDQLKAKLGDGVILLASENGGKVSLLAMATDGAMKKGAHAGNLIKAVAKLVGGGGGGRPNMAQAGGKNPAGINQALEAGAEELAKQLH
;
A
#
# COMPACT_ATOMS: atom_id res chain seq x y z
N MET A 1 -42.57 23.85 9.32
CA MET A 1 -41.41 23.39 10.10
C MET A 1 -40.61 24.64 10.51
N GLU A 2 -40.30 24.81 11.78
CA GLU A 2 -39.54 26.01 12.24
C GLU A 2 -38.11 26.03 11.66
N ARG A 3 -37.50 24.86 11.41
CA ARG A 3 -36.25 24.66 10.67
C ARG A 3 -36.25 23.27 10.01
N PRO A 4 -35.52 23.05 8.89
CA PRO A 4 -35.35 21.71 8.32
C PRO A 4 -34.50 20.84 9.26
N TYR A 5 -34.74 19.53 9.28
CA TYR A 5 -33.94 18.58 10.04
C TYR A 5 -32.51 18.51 9.49
N SER A 6 -31.52 18.44 10.37
CA SER A 6 -30.14 18.18 10.02
C SER A 6 -29.93 16.73 9.58
N LEU A 7 -28.82 16.46 8.87
CA LEU A 7 -28.46 15.10 8.45
C LEU A 7 -28.37 14.16 9.66
N ASN A 8 -27.78 14.60 10.76
CA ASN A 8 -27.65 13.80 11.99
C ASN A 8 -29.00 13.55 12.67
N GLU A 9 -29.91 14.52 12.68
CA GLU A 9 -31.28 14.33 13.15
C GLU A 9 -32.04 13.30 12.32
N LEU A 10 -31.94 13.35 10.99
CA LEU A 10 -32.60 12.39 10.10
C LEU A 10 -32.09 10.96 10.32
N ARG A 11 -30.77 10.77 10.49
CA ARG A 11 -30.19 9.47 10.84
C ARG A 11 -30.80 8.92 12.13
N LYS A 12 -30.84 9.73 13.18
CA LYS A 12 -31.41 9.36 14.47
C LYS A 12 -32.89 9.03 14.38
N MET A 13 -33.67 9.88 13.72
CA MET A 13 -35.13 9.69 13.54
C MET A 13 -35.43 8.37 12.83
N PHE A 14 -34.66 7.98 11.82
CA PHE A 14 -34.85 6.73 11.11
C PHE A 14 -34.61 5.52 12.00
N LEU A 15 -33.48 5.49 12.72
CA LEU A 15 -33.17 4.38 13.60
C LEU A 15 -34.19 4.25 14.74
N GLU A 16 -34.57 5.35 15.40
CA GLU A 16 -35.59 5.37 16.46
C GLU A 16 -36.97 4.95 15.96
N PHE A 17 -37.35 5.36 14.74
CA PHE A 17 -38.61 4.93 14.13
C PHE A 17 -38.65 3.41 13.95
N PHE A 18 -37.60 2.81 13.37
CA PHE A 18 -37.58 1.36 13.16
C PHE A 18 -37.37 0.56 14.46
N GLU A 19 -36.69 1.12 15.45
CA GLU A 19 -36.70 0.53 16.81
C GLU A 19 -38.10 0.47 17.39
N SER A 20 -38.93 1.51 17.18
CA SER A 20 -40.34 1.51 17.60
C SER A 20 -41.18 0.43 16.88
N LYS A 21 -40.76 0.01 15.67
CA LYS A 21 -41.37 -1.10 14.92
C LYS A 21 -40.77 -2.48 15.29
N GLY A 22 -39.92 -2.55 16.32
CA GLY A 22 -39.33 -3.76 16.86
C GLY A 22 -38.03 -4.20 16.20
N HIS A 23 -37.39 -3.35 15.41
CA HIS A 23 -36.07 -3.63 14.83
C HIS A 23 -34.95 -3.49 15.86
N LEU A 24 -33.88 -4.24 15.68
CA LEU A 24 -32.62 -4.04 16.37
C LEU A 24 -31.78 -3.03 15.58
N ALA A 25 -31.50 -1.87 16.17
CA ALA A 25 -30.55 -0.94 15.57
C ALA A 25 -29.11 -1.48 15.75
N MET A 26 -28.49 -1.79 14.63
CA MET A 26 -27.10 -2.25 14.59
C MET A 26 -26.17 -1.09 14.18
N LYS A 27 -24.96 -1.09 14.73
CA LYS A 27 -23.92 -0.15 14.30
C LYS A 27 -23.55 -0.39 12.85
N SER A 28 -23.10 0.65 12.16
CA SER A 28 -22.53 0.51 10.82
C SER A 28 -21.36 -0.49 10.83
N PHE A 29 -21.38 -1.40 9.87
CA PHE A 29 -20.26 -2.29 9.63
C PHE A 29 -19.08 -1.52 9.02
N SER A 30 -17.89 -2.13 9.08
CA SER A 30 -16.71 -1.60 8.40
C SER A 30 -16.93 -1.52 6.88
N LEU A 31 -16.29 -0.55 6.23
CA LEU A 31 -16.22 -0.47 4.77
C LEU A 31 -15.45 -1.65 4.15
N ILE A 32 -14.69 -2.39 4.96
CA ILE A 32 -13.97 -3.59 4.53
C ILE A 32 -14.94 -4.78 4.58
N PRO A 33 -15.26 -5.43 3.44
CA PRO A 33 -16.12 -6.61 3.43
C PRO A 33 -15.50 -7.76 4.23
N HIS A 34 -16.31 -8.41 5.06
CA HIS A 34 -15.93 -9.64 5.75
C HIS A 34 -16.45 -10.84 4.95
N ASN A 35 -15.56 -11.79 4.65
CA ASN A 35 -15.89 -13.06 3.97
C ASN A 35 -16.56 -12.94 2.59
N ASP A 36 -16.53 -11.77 1.96
CA ASP A 36 -17.04 -11.56 0.60
C ASP A 36 -15.92 -11.01 -0.31
N ASN A 37 -15.34 -11.90 -1.10
CA ASN A 37 -14.29 -11.56 -2.07
C ASN A 37 -14.83 -10.94 -3.36
N SER A 38 -16.14 -10.89 -3.54
CA SER A 38 -16.79 -10.29 -4.71
C SER A 38 -16.83 -8.75 -4.63
N LEU A 39 -16.71 -8.20 -3.40
CA LEU A 39 -16.74 -6.77 -3.13
C LEU A 39 -15.37 -6.26 -2.69
N LEU A 40 -14.95 -5.17 -3.30
CA LEU A 40 -13.76 -4.45 -2.87
C LEU A 40 -14.02 -3.63 -1.61
N LEU A 41 -15.15 -2.96 -1.56
CA LEU A 41 -15.64 -2.11 -0.48
C LEU A 41 -17.15 -2.31 -0.31
N ILE A 42 -17.66 -2.12 0.91
CA ILE A 42 -19.10 -2.16 1.15
C ILE A 42 -19.77 -1.00 0.40
N ASN A 43 -20.73 -1.34 -0.45
CA ASN A 43 -21.41 -0.42 -1.39
C ASN A 43 -22.93 -0.36 -1.21
N SER A 44 -23.49 -1.15 -0.26
CA SER A 44 -24.92 -1.17 0.06
C SER A 44 -25.17 -1.60 1.50
N GLY A 45 -26.35 -1.29 2.03
CA GLY A 45 -26.77 -1.66 3.38
C GLY A 45 -26.88 -3.17 3.58
N MET A 46 -27.28 -3.91 2.54
CA MET A 46 -27.46 -5.36 2.58
C MET A 46 -26.16 -6.13 2.54
N ALA A 47 -25.09 -5.59 1.92
CA ALA A 47 -23.86 -6.33 1.68
C ALA A 47 -23.29 -7.02 2.92
N PRO A 48 -23.15 -6.36 4.09
CA PRO A 48 -22.67 -7.04 5.30
C PRO A 48 -23.69 -8.01 5.93
N LEU A 49 -24.96 -7.96 5.54
CA LEU A 49 -26.05 -8.78 6.07
C LEU A 49 -26.39 -9.98 5.16
N LYS A 50 -25.71 -10.12 4.01
CA LYS A 50 -25.97 -11.17 3.00
C LYS A 50 -26.09 -12.59 3.58
N PRO A 51 -25.28 -13.02 4.59
CA PRO A 51 -25.46 -14.35 5.20
C PRO A 51 -26.81 -14.59 5.86
N TYR A 52 -27.45 -13.54 6.38
CA TYR A 52 -28.79 -13.64 6.99
C TYR A 52 -29.91 -13.81 5.94
N PHE A 53 -29.76 -13.19 4.78
CA PHE A 53 -30.71 -13.33 3.66
C PHE A 53 -30.69 -14.74 3.07
N THR A 54 -29.52 -15.37 3.00
CA THR A 54 -29.36 -16.72 2.45
C THR A 54 -29.65 -17.82 3.48
N GLY A 55 -29.80 -17.47 4.75
CA GLY A 55 -29.91 -18.41 5.85
C GLY A 55 -28.60 -19.11 6.23
N ALA A 56 -27.46 -18.65 5.73
CA ALA A 56 -26.14 -19.18 6.09
C ALA A 56 -25.77 -18.87 7.55
N GLU A 57 -26.31 -17.78 8.09
CA GLU A 57 -26.17 -17.38 9.49
C GLU A 57 -27.55 -16.98 10.06
N ILE A 58 -27.68 -17.15 11.37
CA ILE A 58 -28.90 -16.74 12.11
C ILE A 58 -28.74 -15.25 12.49
N PRO A 59 -29.67 -14.35 12.09
CA PRO A 59 -29.58 -12.97 12.48
C PRO A 59 -29.81 -12.77 13.97
N PRO A 60 -29.18 -11.76 14.61
CA PRO A 60 -29.38 -11.47 16.03
C PRO A 60 -30.84 -11.14 16.38
N ARG A 61 -31.58 -10.65 15.40
CA ARG A 61 -33.04 -10.44 15.43
C ARG A 61 -33.57 -10.52 13.99
N ARG A 62 -34.81 -11.00 13.80
CA ARG A 62 -35.42 -11.07 12.46
C ARG A 62 -35.70 -9.71 11.85
N ARG A 63 -35.77 -8.64 12.65
CA ARG A 63 -35.89 -7.24 12.22
C ARG A 63 -34.63 -6.48 12.62
N VAL A 64 -33.93 -5.92 11.67
CA VAL A 64 -32.72 -5.14 11.87
C VAL A 64 -32.84 -3.81 11.14
N THR A 65 -32.28 -2.75 11.74
CA THR A 65 -32.12 -1.46 11.03
C THR A 65 -30.68 -0.96 11.19
N THR A 66 -30.16 -0.31 10.15
CA THR A 66 -28.80 0.22 10.13
C THR A 66 -28.74 1.58 9.43
N CYS A 67 -27.71 2.36 9.77
CA CYS A 67 -27.21 3.42 8.92
C CYS A 67 -25.81 2.99 8.48
N GLN A 68 -25.70 2.40 7.30
CA GLN A 68 -24.48 1.77 6.80
C GLN A 68 -23.64 2.73 5.99
N LYS A 69 -22.35 2.84 6.35
CA LYS A 69 -21.30 3.50 5.55
C LYS A 69 -21.12 2.75 4.23
N CYS A 70 -21.15 3.47 3.12
CA CYS A 70 -21.00 2.90 1.78
C CYS A 70 -20.00 3.68 0.95
N ILE A 71 -19.25 2.98 0.11
CA ILE A 71 -18.35 3.55 -0.92
C ILE A 71 -18.75 2.99 -2.29
N ARG A 72 -19.05 3.87 -3.24
CA ARG A 72 -19.24 3.53 -4.66
C ARG A 72 -18.20 4.25 -5.50
N THR A 73 -17.40 3.48 -6.24
CA THR A 73 -16.30 4.00 -7.06
C THR A 73 -16.67 4.12 -8.53
N GLY A 74 -17.75 3.47 -9.00
CA GLY A 74 -18.22 3.56 -10.37
C GLY A 74 -18.61 4.98 -10.79
N ASP A 75 -19.07 5.80 -9.85
CA ASP A 75 -19.51 7.17 -10.10
C ASP A 75 -18.42 8.23 -9.88
N LEU A 76 -17.18 7.83 -9.64
CA LEU A 76 -16.07 8.74 -9.28
C LEU A 76 -15.88 9.88 -10.30
N GLU A 77 -16.09 9.58 -11.58
CA GLU A 77 -15.96 10.54 -12.69
C GLU A 77 -17.10 11.54 -12.77
N ASN A 78 -18.25 11.21 -12.16
CA ASN A 78 -19.43 12.07 -12.08
C ASN A 78 -19.40 12.98 -10.84
N VAL A 79 -18.54 12.67 -9.87
CA VAL A 79 -18.39 13.48 -8.65
C VAL A 79 -17.94 14.90 -9.02
N GLY A 80 -18.62 15.88 -8.47
CA GLY A 80 -18.39 17.29 -8.76
C GLY A 80 -19.11 17.83 -9.99
N LYS A 81 -19.44 16.97 -10.97
CA LYS A 81 -20.14 17.35 -12.21
C LYS A 81 -21.66 17.32 -12.06
N THR A 82 -22.20 16.45 -11.21
CA THR A 82 -23.63 16.28 -10.95
C THR A 82 -24.01 16.69 -9.53
N ALA A 83 -25.30 16.89 -9.27
CA ALA A 83 -25.81 17.32 -7.97
C ALA A 83 -25.99 16.18 -6.96
N ARG A 84 -26.02 14.93 -7.42
CA ARG A 84 -26.48 13.75 -6.66
C ARG A 84 -25.44 12.65 -6.47
N HIS A 85 -24.27 12.72 -7.14
CA HIS A 85 -23.25 11.68 -7.04
C HIS A 85 -22.18 12.05 -6.00
N GLY A 86 -21.90 11.08 -5.13
CA GLY A 86 -20.82 11.12 -4.13
C GLY A 86 -20.21 9.74 -4.00
N THR A 87 -18.91 9.71 -3.68
CA THR A 87 -18.18 8.44 -3.49
C THR A 87 -18.56 7.77 -2.17
N PHE A 88 -18.59 8.53 -1.07
CA PHE A 88 -19.06 8.08 0.23
C PHE A 88 -20.48 8.57 0.47
N PHE A 89 -21.33 7.68 0.94
CA PHE A 89 -22.69 8.03 1.39
C PHE A 89 -23.14 7.10 2.52
N GLU A 90 -24.17 7.52 3.22
CA GLU A 90 -24.78 6.73 4.28
C GLU A 90 -26.09 6.14 3.78
N MET A 91 -26.25 4.82 3.88
CA MET A 91 -27.45 4.11 3.50
C MET A 91 -28.24 3.71 4.74
N LEU A 92 -29.40 4.32 4.92
CA LEU A 92 -30.39 3.93 5.88
C LEU A 92 -31.12 2.69 5.37
N GLY A 93 -31.25 1.66 6.19
CA GLY A 93 -31.90 0.41 5.81
C GLY A 93 -32.68 -0.23 6.93
N ASN A 94 -33.83 -0.78 6.60
CA ASN A 94 -34.58 -1.67 7.48
C ASN A 94 -34.73 -3.03 6.78
N PHE A 95 -34.49 -4.10 7.53
CA PHE A 95 -34.34 -5.44 7.03
C PHE A 95 -35.28 -6.40 7.77
N SER A 96 -35.89 -7.32 6.99
CA SER A 96 -36.68 -8.41 7.53
C SER A 96 -36.13 -9.75 7.06
N PHE A 97 -35.85 -10.65 7.95
CA PHE A 97 -35.37 -12.00 7.66
C PHE A 97 -36.50 -12.98 7.95
N GLY A 98 -37.45 -13.11 6.96
CA GLY A 98 -38.59 -14.00 7.06
C GLY A 98 -39.60 -13.61 8.15
N ASP A 99 -39.76 -12.33 8.48
CA ASP A 99 -40.73 -11.84 9.47
C ASP A 99 -41.86 -11.04 8.79
N TYR A 100 -41.62 -9.84 8.30
CA TYR A 100 -42.60 -9.05 7.52
C TYR A 100 -42.18 -8.95 6.06
N PHE A 101 -43.12 -8.52 5.19
CA PHE A 101 -42.87 -8.40 3.75
C PHE A 101 -43.42 -7.08 3.18
N LYS A 102 -44.00 -7.11 1.98
CA LYS A 102 -44.42 -5.92 1.20
C LYS A 102 -45.36 -4.97 1.94
N HIS A 103 -46.38 -5.49 2.62
CA HIS A 103 -47.39 -4.69 3.29
C HIS A 103 -46.78 -3.76 4.34
N GLU A 104 -46.02 -4.30 5.25
CA GLU A 104 -45.39 -3.52 6.30
C GLU A 104 -44.26 -2.62 5.76
N ALA A 105 -43.45 -3.14 4.81
CA ALA A 105 -42.34 -2.36 4.26
C ALA A 105 -42.85 -1.10 3.56
N ILE A 106 -43.86 -1.20 2.72
CA ILE A 106 -44.50 -0.09 2.01
C ILE A 106 -45.19 0.86 3.01
N ALA A 107 -45.99 0.31 3.92
CA ALA A 107 -46.69 1.11 4.92
C ALA A 107 -45.75 1.93 5.81
N TRP A 108 -44.68 1.32 6.30
CA TRP A 108 -43.71 1.99 7.19
C TRP A 108 -42.84 3.00 6.41
N SER A 109 -42.45 2.72 5.17
CA SER A 109 -41.73 3.72 4.36
C SER A 109 -42.58 4.96 4.10
N TRP A 110 -43.88 4.78 3.82
CA TRP A 110 -44.80 5.89 3.66
C TRP A 110 -45.04 6.65 4.97
N GLU A 111 -45.25 5.93 6.10
CA GLU A 111 -45.44 6.51 7.42
C GLU A 111 -44.21 7.35 7.82
N PHE A 112 -43.00 6.82 7.63
CA PHE A 112 -41.79 7.53 7.96
C PHE A 112 -41.65 8.83 7.15
N LEU A 113 -41.81 8.79 5.84
CA LEU A 113 -41.65 9.96 4.99
C LEU A 113 -42.73 11.02 5.23
N THR A 114 -43.96 10.62 5.44
CA THR A 114 -45.11 11.57 5.50
C THR A 114 -45.43 12.03 6.93
N GLN A 115 -45.33 11.14 7.93
CA GLN A 115 -45.73 11.46 9.30
C GLN A 115 -44.55 11.81 10.21
N VAL A 116 -43.39 11.14 10.03
CA VAL A 116 -42.20 11.38 10.88
C VAL A 116 -41.35 12.50 10.31
N VAL A 117 -41.00 12.42 9.03
CA VAL A 117 -40.21 13.46 8.33
C VAL A 117 -41.08 14.64 7.93
N GLY A 118 -42.36 14.38 7.59
CA GLY A 118 -43.35 15.40 7.24
C GLY A 118 -43.21 15.89 5.81
N LEU A 119 -42.80 15.03 4.88
CA LEU A 119 -42.82 15.33 3.44
C LEU A 119 -44.26 15.38 2.94
N ASP A 120 -44.50 16.25 1.94
CA ASP A 120 -45.79 16.40 1.30
C ASP A 120 -46.20 15.13 0.54
N PRO A 121 -47.26 14.41 0.93
CA PRO A 121 -47.69 13.20 0.28
C PRO A 121 -48.05 13.39 -1.21
N ASP A 122 -48.46 14.59 -1.60
CA ASP A 122 -48.82 14.90 -3.00
C ASP A 122 -47.61 15.03 -3.91
N ARG A 123 -46.40 15.12 -3.35
CA ARG A 123 -45.15 15.19 -4.08
C ARG A 123 -44.38 13.85 -4.08
N LEU A 124 -44.94 12.78 -3.47
CA LEU A 124 -44.37 11.45 -3.45
C LEU A 124 -44.99 10.56 -4.55
N TYR A 125 -44.14 9.90 -5.32
CA TYR A 125 -44.50 9.08 -6.47
C TYR A 125 -43.81 7.71 -6.35
N PRO A 126 -44.55 6.62 -6.06
CA PRO A 126 -43.97 5.28 -6.05
C PRO A 126 -43.79 4.74 -7.47
N SER A 127 -42.74 3.96 -7.68
CA SER A 127 -42.56 3.05 -8.79
C SER A 127 -42.57 1.61 -8.33
N ILE A 128 -42.89 0.68 -9.20
CA ILE A 128 -42.92 -0.75 -8.96
C ILE A 128 -42.41 -1.50 -10.17
N TYR A 129 -41.96 -2.74 -9.92
CA TYR A 129 -41.67 -3.65 -11.03
C TYR A 129 -42.92 -3.92 -11.85
N GLN A 130 -42.81 -3.91 -13.18
CA GLN A 130 -43.95 -3.95 -14.11
C GLN A 130 -44.93 -5.08 -13.85
N ASP A 131 -44.45 -6.26 -13.38
CA ASP A 131 -45.25 -7.45 -13.14
C ASP A 131 -45.61 -7.65 -11.65
N ASP A 132 -45.33 -6.66 -10.78
CA ASP A 132 -45.64 -6.73 -9.35
C ASP A 132 -47.00 -6.08 -9.03
N ASP A 133 -48.08 -6.78 -9.35
CA ASP A 133 -49.45 -6.34 -9.08
C ASP A 133 -49.79 -6.28 -7.58
N GLU A 134 -49.12 -7.09 -6.75
CA GLU A 134 -49.27 -7.04 -5.30
C GLU A 134 -48.79 -5.71 -4.74
N ALA A 135 -47.62 -5.25 -5.14
CA ALA A 135 -47.10 -3.94 -4.73
C ALA A 135 -48.00 -2.79 -5.25
N PHE A 136 -48.52 -2.90 -6.49
CA PHE A 136 -49.50 -1.94 -7.02
C PHE A 136 -50.72 -1.86 -6.13
N ASP A 137 -51.32 -3.00 -5.78
CA ASP A 137 -52.50 -3.06 -4.95
C ASP A 137 -52.29 -2.49 -3.55
N ILE A 138 -51.15 -2.71 -2.94
CA ILE A 138 -50.82 -2.14 -1.66
C ILE A 138 -50.71 -0.61 -1.75
N TRP A 139 -50.00 -0.07 -2.73
CA TRP A 139 -49.90 1.37 -2.94
C TRP A 139 -51.27 2.03 -3.23
N ASN A 140 -52.07 1.40 -4.08
CA ASN A 140 -53.34 1.97 -4.47
C ASN A 140 -54.45 1.79 -3.44
N LYS A 141 -54.63 0.55 -2.91
CA LYS A 141 -55.80 0.21 -2.08
C LYS A 141 -55.55 0.43 -0.57
N GLU A 142 -54.29 0.21 -0.09
CA GLU A 142 -54.01 0.33 1.33
C GLU A 142 -53.43 1.71 1.70
N ILE A 143 -52.49 2.19 0.90
CA ILE A 143 -51.90 3.53 1.11
C ILE A 143 -52.81 4.63 0.50
N GLY A 144 -53.56 4.33 -0.52
CA GLY A 144 -54.50 5.27 -1.16
C GLY A 144 -53.90 6.15 -2.24
N ILE A 145 -52.83 5.76 -2.87
CA ILE A 145 -52.19 6.49 -3.98
C ILE A 145 -53.00 6.27 -5.24
N ALA A 146 -53.33 7.35 -5.95
CA ALA A 146 -54.05 7.29 -7.22
C ALA A 146 -53.24 6.50 -8.26
N PRO A 147 -53.91 5.64 -9.08
CA PRO A 147 -53.21 4.75 -10.03
C PRO A 147 -52.26 5.48 -10.99
N GLU A 148 -52.58 6.71 -11.40
CA GLU A 148 -51.76 7.53 -12.30
C GLU A 148 -50.49 8.10 -11.66
N ARG A 149 -50.38 7.95 -10.36
CA ARG A 149 -49.15 8.33 -9.60
C ARG A 149 -48.21 7.15 -9.30
N ILE A 150 -48.63 5.92 -9.68
CA ILE A 150 -47.84 4.68 -9.49
C ILE A 150 -47.23 4.30 -10.84
N PHE A 151 -45.90 4.36 -10.93
CA PHE A 151 -45.18 4.10 -12.17
C PHE A 151 -44.74 2.64 -12.24
N ARG A 152 -44.81 2.03 -13.44
CA ARG A 152 -44.37 0.66 -13.69
C ARG A 152 -43.14 0.69 -14.58
N PHE A 153 -42.01 0.17 -14.06
CA PHE A 153 -40.76 0.08 -14.80
C PHE A 153 -40.30 -1.36 -14.97
N GLY A 154 -39.36 -1.55 -15.89
CA GLY A 154 -38.80 -2.84 -16.23
C GLY A 154 -37.76 -3.32 -15.22
N LYS A 155 -37.06 -4.39 -15.61
CA LYS A 155 -36.03 -5.01 -14.80
C LYS A 155 -34.83 -4.08 -14.53
N GLU A 156 -34.57 -3.17 -15.45
CA GLU A 156 -33.43 -2.25 -15.33
C GLU A 156 -33.59 -1.26 -14.17
N ASP A 157 -34.83 -0.88 -13.84
CA ASP A 157 -35.12 0.13 -12.82
C ASP A 157 -35.70 -0.49 -11.54
N ASN A 158 -36.71 -1.40 -11.66
CA ASN A 158 -37.43 -1.91 -10.49
C ASN A 158 -37.23 -3.42 -10.21
N PHE A 159 -36.04 -3.95 -10.50
CA PHE A 159 -35.60 -5.26 -10.05
C PHE A 159 -34.17 -5.19 -9.56
N TRP A 160 -33.95 -5.38 -8.26
CA TRP A 160 -32.64 -5.28 -7.67
C TRP A 160 -31.91 -6.62 -7.72
N GLU A 161 -30.70 -6.64 -8.30
CA GLU A 161 -29.77 -7.76 -8.30
C GLU A 161 -28.32 -7.26 -8.34
N HIS A 162 -27.42 -7.98 -7.71
CA HIS A 162 -26.00 -7.67 -7.74
C HIS A 162 -25.17 -8.96 -7.80
N GLY A 163 -24.90 -9.41 -9.02
CA GLY A 163 -24.20 -10.67 -9.27
C GLY A 163 -24.96 -11.88 -8.72
N ALA A 164 -24.25 -12.85 -8.14
CA ALA A 164 -24.84 -14.00 -7.46
C ALA A 164 -25.35 -13.63 -6.07
N GLY A 165 -26.55 -14.08 -5.72
CA GLY A 165 -27.11 -13.88 -4.39
C GLY A 165 -28.59 -13.48 -4.36
N PRO A 166 -29.08 -13.03 -3.19
CA PRO A 166 -30.47 -12.61 -3.00
C PRO A 166 -30.84 -11.45 -3.93
N CYS A 167 -32.03 -11.54 -4.55
CA CYS A 167 -32.52 -10.53 -5.46
C CYS A 167 -34.06 -10.55 -5.50
N GLY A 168 -34.66 -9.57 -6.13
CA GLY A 168 -36.08 -9.51 -6.29
C GLY A 168 -36.63 -8.20 -6.87
N PRO A 169 -37.94 -8.11 -7.16
CA PRO A 169 -38.56 -6.87 -7.56
C PRO A 169 -38.46 -5.83 -6.47
N CYS A 170 -38.47 -4.56 -6.85
CA CYS A 170 -38.41 -3.47 -5.89
C CYS A 170 -39.46 -2.38 -6.19
N SER A 171 -39.71 -1.59 -5.18
CA SER A 171 -40.56 -0.39 -5.25
C SER A 171 -39.78 0.80 -4.76
N GLU A 172 -39.59 1.78 -5.61
CA GLU A 172 -38.88 3.02 -5.29
C GLU A 172 -39.86 4.14 -4.99
N ILE A 173 -39.48 5.07 -4.15
CA ILE A 173 -40.26 6.26 -3.83
C ILE A 173 -39.48 7.48 -4.29
N TYR A 174 -40.07 8.23 -5.21
CA TYR A 174 -39.53 9.47 -5.76
C TYR A 174 -40.22 10.69 -5.14
N TYR A 175 -39.47 11.76 -4.94
CA TYR A 175 -40.00 13.04 -4.49
C TYR A 175 -39.87 14.08 -5.59
N ASP A 176 -41.00 14.71 -5.98
CA ASP A 176 -41.00 15.84 -6.91
C ASP A 176 -40.51 17.11 -6.22
N ARG A 177 -39.29 17.52 -6.51
CA ARG A 177 -38.66 18.73 -6.00
C ARG A 177 -39.19 20.02 -6.68
N GLY A 178 -40.00 19.86 -7.69
CA GLY A 178 -40.61 20.94 -8.46
C GLY A 178 -39.84 21.29 -9.75
N GLU A 179 -40.50 22.07 -10.60
CA GLU A 179 -40.01 22.42 -11.95
C GLU A 179 -38.64 23.13 -11.96
N LYS A 180 -38.33 23.88 -10.91
CA LYS A 180 -37.05 24.56 -10.75
C LYS A 180 -35.81 23.64 -10.82
N TYR A 181 -35.99 22.34 -10.56
CA TYR A 181 -34.96 21.31 -10.64
C TYR A 181 -35.06 20.42 -11.87
N GLY A 182 -36.08 20.66 -12.72
CA GLY A 182 -36.33 19.88 -13.90
C GLY A 182 -35.45 20.23 -15.09
N CYS A 183 -35.41 19.31 -16.07
CA CYS A 183 -34.64 19.51 -17.31
C CYS A 183 -35.32 20.49 -18.30
N GLY A 184 -36.49 21.00 -17.99
CA GLY A 184 -37.26 21.90 -18.88
C GLY A 184 -37.79 21.24 -20.15
N LYS A 185 -37.65 19.94 -20.33
CA LYS A 185 -38.14 19.20 -21.51
C LYS A 185 -39.61 18.83 -21.33
N PRO A 186 -40.42 18.89 -22.42
CA PRO A 186 -41.79 18.35 -22.41
C PRO A 186 -41.74 16.85 -22.05
N GLY A 187 -42.63 16.40 -21.14
CA GLY A 187 -42.69 14.99 -20.71
C GLY A 187 -41.72 14.62 -19.58
N CYS A 188 -41.11 15.59 -18.89
CA CYS A 188 -40.36 15.33 -17.66
C CYS A 188 -41.25 14.69 -16.60
N THR A 189 -40.97 13.45 -16.24
CA THR A 189 -41.73 12.62 -15.30
C THR A 189 -40.80 11.76 -14.42
N VAL A 190 -41.33 10.94 -13.53
CA VAL A 190 -40.59 9.93 -12.79
C VAL A 190 -39.80 9.04 -13.75
N GLY A 191 -38.54 8.73 -13.42
CA GLY A 191 -37.60 8.05 -14.30
C GLY A 191 -36.79 8.97 -15.24
N CYS A 192 -37.03 10.31 -15.22
CA CYS A 192 -36.17 11.24 -15.93
C CYS A 192 -34.85 11.42 -15.22
N ASP A 193 -33.74 11.46 -15.97
CA ASP A 193 -32.36 11.64 -15.44
C ASP A 193 -32.08 13.01 -14.80
N CYS A 194 -33.07 13.92 -14.79
CA CYS A 194 -32.91 15.23 -14.17
C CYS A 194 -33.13 15.17 -12.64
N ASP A 195 -32.79 16.28 -11.96
CA ASP A 195 -32.86 16.36 -10.50
C ASP A 195 -34.26 16.73 -9.94
N ARG A 196 -35.33 16.73 -10.79
CA ARG A 196 -36.70 17.03 -10.36
C ARG A 196 -37.30 15.90 -9.53
N TYR A 197 -37.34 14.70 -10.11
CA TYR A 197 -37.85 13.49 -9.43
C TYR A 197 -36.69 12.73 -8.80
N MET A 198 -36.43 12.99 -7.52
CA MET A 198 -35.33 12.38 -6.82
C MET A 198 -35.78 11.09 -6.13
N GLU A 199 -35.19 9.95 -6.48
CA GLU A 199 -35.34 8.71 -5.74
C GLU A 199 -34.82 8.91 -4.33
N VAL A 200 -35.71 8.76 -3.33
CA VAL A 200 -35.36 8.88 -1.91
C VAL A 200 -35.27 7.54 -1.20
N TRP A 201 -36.04 6.53 -1.62
CA TRP A 201 -36.09 5.23 -0.95
C TRP A 201 -36.33 4.11 -1.93
N ASN A 202 -35.61 2.99 -1.79
CA ASN A 202 -35.86 1.75 -2.53
C ASN A 202 -36.24 0.63 -1.56
N ASN A 203 -37.40 0.00 -1.73
CA ASN A 203 -37.86 -1.17 -1.01
C ASN A 203 -37.70 -2.40 -1.89
N VAL A 204 -36.69 -3.25 -1.58
CA VAL A 204 -36.40 -4.48 -2.31
C VAL A 204 -37.08 -5.66 -1.65
N PHE A 205 -37.88 -6.40 -2.41
CA PHE A 205 -38.58 -7.59 -2.01
C PHE A 205 -37.79 -8.83 -2.37
N SER A 206 -36.75 -9.11 -1.56
CA SER A 206 -35.82 -10.21 -1.80
C SER A 206 -36.51 -11.56 -1.62
N GLN A 207 -36.85 -12.20 -2.71
CA GLN A 207 -37.54 -13.48 -2.74
C GLN A 207 -36.85 -14.53 -3.62
N PHE A 208 -35.87 -14.14 -4.44
CA PHE A 208 -35.12 -15.02 -5.33
C PHE A 208 -33.63 -15.02 -4.98
N ASN A 209 -32.96 -16.11 -5.37
CA ASN A 209 -31.52 -16.23 -5.38
C ASN A 209 -31.04 -16.40 -6.82
N ASN A 210 -30.17 -15.49 -7.28
CA ASN A 210 -29.51 -15.55 -8.58
C ASN A 210 -28.20 -16.33 -8.46
N ASP A 211 -27.97 -17.35 -9.31
CA ASP A 211 -26.73 -18.14 -9.34
C ASP A 211 -25.53 -17.41 -10.01
N GLY A 212 -25.76 -16.19 -10.50
CA GLY A 212 -24.78 -15.41 -11.26
C GLY A 212 -24.83 -15.65 -12.78
N HIS A 213 -25.72 -16.53 -13.24
CA HIS A 213 -25.93 -16.86 -14.65
C HIS A 213 -27.37 -16.54 -15.10
N ASN A 214 -28.06 -15.68 -14.36
CA ASN A 214 -29.48 -15.30 -14.57
C ASN A 214 -30.46 -16.47 -14.38
N HIS A 215 -30.10 -17.48 -13.59
CA HIS A 215 -31.05 -18.48 -13.12
C HIS A 215 -31.50 -18.12 -11.71
N TYR A 216 -32.84 -17.98 -11.55
CA TYR A 216 -33.47 -17.56 -10.31
C TYR A 216 -34.16 -18.75 -9.64
N THR A 217 -33.85 -18.94 -8.36
CA THR A 217 -34.54 -19.91 -7.50
C THR A 217 -35.16 -19.17 -6.33
N ASP A 218 -36.27 -19.67 -5.79
CA ASP A 218 -36.88 -19.06 -4.61
C ASP A 218 -35.95 -19.17 -3.40
N LEU A 219 -35.87 -18.10 -2.62
CA LEU A 219 -35.23 -18.12 -1.31
C LEU A 219 -36.03 -18.97 -0.34
N ILE A 220 -35.38 -19.57 0.66
CA ILE A 220 -36.00 -20.34 1.73
C ILE A 220 -37.06 -19.50 2.47
N GLN A 221 -36.83 -18.20 2.55
CA GLN A 221 -37.74 -17.22 3.18
C GLN A 221 -37.77 -15.94 2.35
N LYS A 222 -38.91 -15.24 2.37
CA LYS A 222 -39.05 -13.91 1.79
C LYS A 222 -38.45 -12.90 2.76
N ASN A 223 -37.64 -11.98 2.23
CA ASN A 223 -36.95 -10.99 3.01
C ASN A 223 -37.24 -9.58 2.51
N ILE A 224 -37.05 -8.60 3.38
CA ILE A 224 -37.05 -7.18 3.02
C ILE A 224 -35.62 -6.65 3.14
N ASP A 225 -35.18 -5.99 2.08
CA ASP A 225 -33.99 -5.16 2.00
C ASP A 225 -34.44 -3.76 1.58
N THR A 226 -34.08 -2.73 2.34
CA THR A 226 -34.37 -1.38 1.93
C THR A 226 -33.11 -0.53 1.92
N GLY A 227 -33.08 0.46 1.02
CA GLY A 227 -32.00 1.40 0.92
C GLY A 227 -32.52 2.82 0.70
N MET A 228 -32.23 3.71 1.63
CA MET A 228 -32.49 5.15 1.52
C MET A 228 -31.20 5.93 1.72
N GLY A 229 -30.76 6.66 0.70
CA GLY A 229 -29.60 7.53 0.81
C GLY A 229 -29.88 8.68 1.78
N LEU A 230 -29.15 8.72 2.90
CA LEU A 230 -29.35 9.74 3.92
C LEU A 230 -29.10 11.15 3.36
N GLU A 231 -28.07 11.32 2.54
CA GLU A 231 -27.75 12.60 1.89
C GLU A 231 -28.85 13.02 0.92
N ARG A 232 -29.43 12.08 0.15
CA ARG A 232 -30.56 12.38 -0.76
C ARG A 232 -31.82 12.78 0.00
N LEU A 233 -32.14 12.09 1.09
CA LEU A 233 -33.22 12.48 1.98
C LEU A 233 -33.00 13.89 2.54
N ALA A 234 -31.77 14.19 3.01
CA ALA A 234 -31.43 15.52 3.52
C ALA A 234 -31.55 16.62 2.44
N VAL A 235 -31.17 16.35 1.19
CA VAL A 235 -31.36 17.29 0.06
C VAL A 235 -32.82 17.66 -0.09
N VAL A 236 -33.72 16.68 -0.03
CA VAL A 236 -35.16 16.89 -0.13
C VAL A 236 -35.71 17.66 1.07
N VAL A 237 -35.34 17.26 2.28
CA VAL A 237 -35.86 17.86 3.53
C VAL A 237 -35.35 19.30 3.72
N GLN A 238 -34.09 19.56 3.35
CA GLN A 238 -33.49 20.89 3.46
C GLN A 238 -33.77 21.79 2.25
N ASP A 239 -34.42 21.26 1.20
CA ASP A 239 -34.73 21.95 -0.10
C ASP A 239 -33.47 22.62 -0.71
N VAL A 240 -32.36 21.90 -0.72
CA VAL A 240 -31.08 22.39 -1.24
C VAL A 240 -30.80 21.83 -2.64
N HIS A 241 -29.89 22.46 -3.40
CA HIS A 241 -29.64 22.08 -4.80
C HIS A 241 -28.96 20.72 -4.94
N SER A 242 -27.98 20.44 -4.12
CA SER A 242 -27.14 19.25 -4.23
C SER A 242 -26.79 18.66 -2.87
N ILE A 243 -26.24 17.44 -2.87
CA ILE A 243 -25.68 16.82 -1.66
C ILE A 243 -24.57 17.69 -1.01
N PHE A 244 -23.88 18.51 -1.81
CA PHE A 244 -22.84 19.44 -1.33
C PHE A 244 -23.40 20.65 -0.58
N ASP A 245 -24.69 20.86 -0.60
CA ASP A 245 -25.40 21.92 0.10
C ASP A 245 -26.11 21.45 1.37
N VAL A 246 -26.08 20.14 1.66
CA VAL A 246 -26.57 19.55 2.91
C VAL A 246 -25.70 20.04 4.08
N ASP A 247 -26.31 20.37 5.18
CA ASP A 247 -25.73 21.09 6.33
C ASP A 247 -24.32 20.62 6.75
N THR A 248 -24.13 19.33 7.01
CA THR A 248 -22.83 18.77 7.43
C THR A 248 -21.78 18.81 6.29
N ILE A 249 -22.22 18.54 5.06
CA ILE A 249 -21.36 18.56 3.86
C ILE A 249 -21.03 19.99 3.46
N GLN A 250 -22.01 20.91 3.59
CA GLN A 250 -21.85 22.34 3.36
C GLN A 250 -20.78 22.93 4.29
N ALA A 251 -20.73 22.50 5.56
CA ALA A 251 -19.70 22.95 6.50
C ALA A 251 -18.29 22.60 5.99
N LEU A 252 -18.11 21.38 5.47
CA LEU A 252 -16.86 20.93 4.86
C LEU A 252 -16.55 21.71 3.57
N ARG A 253 -17.53 21.85 2.65
CA ARG A 253 -17.40 22.63 1.42
C ARG A 253 -16.98 24.07 1.71
N ASN A 254 -17.60 24.71 2.69
CA ASN A 254 -17.26 26.08 3.08
C ASN A 254 -15.83 26.15 3.62
N LYS A 255 -15.38 25.13 4.35
CA LYS A 255 -13.98 25.06 4.82
C LYS A 255 -12.99 24.95 3.66
N VAL A 256 -13.34 24.23 2.57
CA VAL A 256 -12.53 24.22 1.34
C VAL A 256 -12.45 25.61 0.73
N CYS A 257 -13.59 26.31 0.61
CA CYS A 257 -13.65 27.67 0.10
C CYS A 257 -12.79 28.65 0.91
N ASP A 258 -12.87 28.55 2.27
CA ASP A 258 -12.07 29.39 3.18
C ASP A 258 -10.56 29.19 2.98
N LEU A 259 -10.13 27.92 2.85
CA LEU A 259 -8.72 27.59 2.65
C LEU A 259 -8.19 28.04 1.29
N ALA A 260 -9.04 27.99 0.25
CA ALA A 260 -8.70 28.42 -1.11
C ALA A 260 -8.88 29.92 -1.35
N GLY A 261 -9.58 30.64 -0.47
CA GLY A 261 -9.93 32.05 -0.68
C GLY A 261 -10.89 32.28 -1.85
N VAL A 262 -11.75 31.31 -2.17
CA VAL A 262 -12.71 31.33 -3.31
C VAL A 262 -14.15 31.25 -2.80
N LYS A 263 -15.09 31.67 -3.67
CA LYS A 263 -16.50 31.54 -3.36
C LYS A 263 -17.13 30.45 -4.24
N TYR A 264 -18.01 29.66 -3.63
CA TYR A 264 -18.79 28.64 -4.31
C TYR A 264 -19.86 29.28 -5.20
N LEU A 265 -20.12 28.68 -6.35
CA LEU A 265 -21.04 29.15 -7.41
C LEU A 265 -20.60 30.42 -8.15
N GLU A 266 -19.31 30.75 -8.14
CA GLU A 266 -18.77 31.83 -8.99
C GLU A 266 -18.26 31.33 -10.34
N LYS A 267 -17.63 30.15 -10.40
CA LYS A 267 -17.05 29.57 -11.63
C LYS A 267 -17.21 28.08 -11.62
N HIS A 268 -17.64 27.49 -12.74
CA HIS A 268 -17.94 26.07 -12.87
C HIS A 268 -16.72 25.18 -12.51
N GLU A 269 -15.53 25.47 -13.05
CA GLU A 269 -14.31 24.68 -12.83
C GLU A 269 -13.87 24.72 -11.36
N THR A 270 -14.04 25.89 -10.73
CA THR A 270 -13.78 26.08 -9.30
C THR A 270 -14.75 25.26 -8.46
N ASP A 271 -16.04 25.27 -8.82
CA ASP A 271 -17.09 24.52 -8.11
C ASP A 271 -16.88 23.01 -8.23
N VAL A 272 -16.47 22.51 -9.40
CA VAL A 272 -16.12 21.11 -9.59
C VAL A 272 -14.98 20.71 -8.66
N SER A 273 -13.91 21.52 -8.61
CA SER A 273 -12.77 21.26 -7.72
C SER A 273 -13.15 21.26 -6.25
N ILE A 274 -13.99 22.22 -5.81
CA ILE A 274 -14.50 22.30 -4.44
C ILE A 274 -15.29 21.03 -4.06
N ARG A 275 -16.20 20.59 -4.95
CA ARG A 275 -17.02 19.39 -4.74
C ARG A 275 -16.18 18.13 -4.67
N ILE A 276 -15.20 17.97 -5.57
CA ILE A 276 -14.28 16.82 -5.58
C ILE A 276 -13.50 16.75 -4.27
N ILE A 277 -12.92 17.85 -3.81
CA ILE A 277 -12.19 17.88 -2.53
C ILE A 277 -13.12 17.50 -1.38
N THR A 278 -14.33 18.07 -1.35
CA THR A 278 -15.32 17.83 -0.31
C THR A 278 -15.71 16.36 -0.22
N ASP A 279 -16.03 15.72 -1.34
CA ASP A 279 -16.37 14.30 -1.43
C ASP A 279 -15.22 13.41 -1.04
N HIS A 280 -14.05 13.65 -1.62
CA HIS A 280 -12.91 12.75 -1.48
C HIS A 280 -12.31 12.78 -0.09
N ILE A 281 -12.26 13.92 0.58
CA ILE A 281 -11.75 13.98 1.95
C ILE A 281 -12.72 13.35 2.94
N ARG A 282 -14.04 13.45 2.71
CA ARG A 282 -15.05 12.74 3.48
C ARG A 282 -14.86 11.22 3.33
N SER A 283 -14.76 10.74 2.10
CA SER A 283 -14.50 9.35 1.78
C SER A 283 -13.21 8.82 2.40
N ALA A 284 -12.09 9.55 2.24
CA ALA A 284 -10.79 9.16 2.77
C ALA A 284 -10.78 9.09 4.29
N THR A 285 -11.43 10.03 4.98
CA THR A 285 -11.53 10.05 6.44
C THR A 285 -12.19 8.78 6.98
N PHE A 286 -13.32 8.38 6.40
CA PHE A 286 -14.02 7.16 6.81
C PHE A 286 -13.26 5.88 6.42
N MET A 287 -12.66 5.83 5.24
CA MET A 287 -11.86 4.69 4.81
C MET A 287 -10.66 4.45 5.75
N ILE A 288 -9.94 5.51 6.12
CA ILE A 288 -8.81 5.41 7.04
C ILE A 288 -9.27 5.01 8.43
N SER A 289 -10.39 5.56 8.93
CA SER A 289 -10.98 5.16 10.21
C SER A 289 -11.28 3.66 10.27
N ASP A 290 -11.69 3.07 9.16
CA ASP A 290 -11.96 1.63 9.04
C ASP A 290 -10.71 0.78 8.78
N GLY A 291 -9.50 1.38 8.84
CA GLY A 291 -8.22 0.67 8.75
C GLY A 291 -7.66 0.51 7.33
N ILE A 292 -8.26 1.16 6.32
CA ILE A 292 -7.73 1.12 4.95
C ILE A 292 -6.53 2.06 4.85
N MET A 293 -5.41 1.51 4.34
CA MET A 293 -4.17 2.26 4.13
C MET A 293 -3.91 2.51 2.64
N PRO A 294 -3.36 3.69 2.25
CA PRO A 294 -3.02 3.96 0.87
C PRO A 294 -2.01 2.94 0.31
N SER A 295 -2.34 2.29 -0.79
CA SER A 295 -1.48 1.29 -1.44
C SER A 295 -1.55 1.38 -2.98
N ASN A 296 -0.81 0.52 -3.69
CA ASN A 296 -0.82 0.48 -5.15
C ASN A 296 -1.90 -0.45 -5.73
N GLU A 297 -2.57 -1.24 -4.89
CA GLU A 297 -3.54 -2.24 -5.33
C GLU A 297 -4.77 -2.27 -4.43
N GLY A 298 -5.87 -2.81 -4.97
CA GLY A 298 -7.09 -3.08 -4.22
C GLY A 298 -7.71 -1.83 -3.59
N ARG A 299 -8.28 -1.99 -2.40
CA ARG A 299 -8.98 -0.90 -1.68
C ARG A 299 -8.06 0.25 -1.26
N GLY A 300 -6.80 -0.05 -0.99
CA GLY A 300 -5.80 0.98 -0.68
C GLY A 300 -5.45 1.86 -1.89
N TYR A 301 -5.54 1.32 -3.11
CA TYR A 301 -5.41 2.11 -4.33
C TYR A 301 -6.57 3.10 -4.48
N VAL A 302 -7.80 2.67 -4.20
CA VAL A 302 -8.97 3.58 -4.20
C VAL A 302 -8.74 4.74 -3.24
N LEU A 303 -8.33 4.46 -2.00
CA LEU A 303 -8.03 5.50 -1.01
C LEU A 303 -6.92 6.45 -1.50
N ARG A 304 -5.82 5.90 -2.02
CA ARG A 304 -4.71 6.70 -2.56
C ARG A 304 -5.17 7.59 -3.71
N ARG A 305 -5.99 7.08 -4.63
CA ARG A 305 -6.58 7.84 -5.74
C ARG A 305 -7.38 9.03 -5.23
N LEU A 306 -8.27 8.81 -4.25
CA LEU A 306 -9.09 9.88 -3.66
C LEU A 306 -8.24 10.98 -3.00
N ILE A 307 -7.26 10.59 -2.19
CA ILE A 307 -6.36 11.54 -1.50
C ILE A 307 -5.59 12.39 -2.52
N ARG A 308 -5.00 11.74 -3.53
CA ARG A 308 -4.17 12.45 -4.54
C ARG A 308 -5.01 13.33 -5.45
N ARG A 309 -6.22 12.90 -5.81
CA ARG A 309 -7.16 13.69 -6.61
C ARG A 309 -7.61 14.94 -5.82
N ALA A 310 -7.93 14.79 -4.53
CA ALA A 310 -8.24 15.91 -3.66
C ALA A 310 -7.06 16.89 -3.53
N ALA A 311 -5.82 16.40 -3.35
CA ALA A 311 -4.62 17.22 -3.26
C ALA A 311 -4.35 17.99 -4.57
N ARG A 312 -4.52 17.36 -5.75
CA ARG A 312 -4.42 18.04 -7.06
C ARG A 312 -5.44 19.16 -7.19
N HIS A 313 -6.72 18.89 -6.89
CA HIS A 313 -7.76 19.92 -6.98
C HIS A 313 -7.54 21.07 -5.99
N GLY A 314 -6.94 20.79 -4.83
CA GLY A 314 -6.49 21.84 -3.91
C GLY A 314 -5.43 22.76 -4.54
N ARG A 315 -4.46 22.21 -5.27
CA ARG A 315 -3.49 23.01 -6.01
C ARG A 315 -4.12 23.83 -7.14
N LEU A 316 -5.09 23.25 -7.87
CA LEU A 316 -5.85 23.98 -8.89
C LEU A 316 -6.62 25.17 -8.31
N LEU A 317 -7.07 25.06 -7.06
CA LEU A 317 -7.69 26.16 -6.30
C LEU A 317 -6.68 27.12 -5.67
N GLY A 318 -5.36 26.87 -5.78
CA GLY A 318 -4.30 27.72 -5.21
C GLY A 318 -4.04 27.46 -3.72
N ILE A 319 -4.50 26.37 -3.15
CA ILE A 319 -4.20 26.03 -1.75
C ILE A 319 -2.74 25.57 -1.65
N GLU A 320 -1.95 26.31 -0.88
CA GLU A 320 -0.55 25.98 -0.65
C GLU A 320 -0.35 25.06 0.57
N GLY A 321 0.65 24.17 0.47
CA GLY A 321 1.06 23.29 1.57
C GLY A 321 0.09 22.14 1.84
N LYS A 322 0.05 21.69 3.09
CA LYS A 322 -0.80 20.58 3.55
C LYS A 322 -2.13 21.09 4.09
N PHE A 323 -3.22 20.54 3.59
CA PHE A 323 -4.55 21.00 3.96
C PHE A 323 -5.57 19.86 4.22
N LEU A 324 -5.31 18.63 3.73
CA LEU A 324 -6.28 17.54 3.82
C LEU A 324 -6.62 17.16 5.27
N ALA A 325 -5.63 17.10 6.17
CA ALA A 325 -5.87 16.84 7.58
C ALA A 325 -6.75 17.92 8.24
N LYS A 326 -6.62 19.19 7.82
CA LYS A 326 -7.45 20.29 8.32
C LYS A 326 -8.91 20.14 7.90
N LEU A 327 -9.15 19.64 6.68
CA LEU A 327 -10.48 19.35 6.17
C LEU A 327 -11.08 18.12 6.86
N SER A 328 -10.27 17.08 7.07
CA SER A 328 -10.69 15.87 7.80
C SER A 328 -11.15 16.19 9.23
N ALA A 329 -10.55 17.19 9.89
CA ALA A 329 -11.02 17.65 11.19
C ALA A 329 -12.48 18.11 11.15
N THR A 330 -12.90 18.78 10.06
CA THR A 330 -14.31 19.18 9.87
C THR A 330 -15.21 17.97 9.63
N VAL A 331 -14.77 16.97 8.87
CA VAL A 331 -15.51 15.71 8.68
C VAL A 331 -15.74 15.01 10.00
N ILE A 332 -14.70 14.90 10.84
CA ILE A 332 -14.79 14.27 12.16
C ILE A 332 -15.79 15.04 13.03
N GLU A 333 -15.66 16.35 13.12
CA GLU A 333 -16.53 17.19 13.96
C GLU A 333 -18.01 17.06 13.57
N THR A 334 -18.32 17.01 12.28
CA THR A 334 -19.70 16.93 11.80
C THR A 334 -20.30 15.52 11.84
N SER A 335 -19.46 14.47 11.98
CA SER A 335 -19.87 13.07 11.89
C SER A 335 -19.70 12.26 13.19
N LYS A 336 -18.98 12.77 14.20
CA LYS A 336 -18.64 12.04 15.44
C LYS A 336 -19.85 11.57 16.24
N ASP A 337 -21.00 12.22 16.12
CA ASP A 337 -22.22 11.81 16.83
C ASP A 337 -22.77 10.48 16.33
N GLY A 338 -22.64 10.22 15.02
CA GLY A 338 -23.00 8.94 14.41
C GLY A 338 -21.86 7.91 14.41
N TYR A 339 -20.62 8.40 14.43
CA TYR A 339 -19.40 7.60 14.28
C TYR A 339 -18.31 8.05 15.25
N PRO A 340 -18.44 7.74 16.55
CA PRO A 340 -17.51 8.19 17.60
C PRO A 340 -16.07 7.69 17.38
N GLU A 341 -15.88 6.58 16.67
CA GLU A 341 -14.59 6.04 16.29
C GLU A 341 -13.73 7.02 15.46
N LEU A 342 -14.35 7.99 14.79
CA LEU A 342 -13.62 9.02 14.06
C LEU A 342 -12.81 9.92 15.00
N GLU A 343 -13.39 10.32 16.14
CA GLU A 343 -12.68 11.13 17.16
C GLU A 343 -11.59 10.29 17.85
N GLU A 344 -11.87 9.01 18.15
CA GLU A 344 -10.91 8.10 18.77
C GLU A 344 -9.66 7.89 17.90
N LYS A 345 -9.83 7.84 16.56
CA LYS A 345 -8.75 7.60 15.59
C LYS A 345 -8.23 8.87 14.90
N LYS A 346 -8.59 10.03 15.38
CA LYS A 346 -8.33 11.35 14.77
C LYS A 346 -6.86 11.55 14.41
N GLU A 347 -5.95 11.36 15.36
CA GLU A 347 -4.52 11.52 15.13
C GLU A 347 -3.98 10.55 14.07
N PHE A 348 -4.47 9.31 14.10
CA PHE A 348 -4.12 8.31 13.08
C PHE A 348 -4.57 8.75 11.69
N ILE A 349 -5.82 9.20 11.55
CA ILE A 349 -6.36 9.69 10.28
C ILE A 349 -5.52 10.86 9.75
N PHE A 350 -5.20 11.83 10.60
CA PHE A 350 -4.39 12.99 10.24
C PHE A 350 -3.00 12.61 9.77
N ASN A 351 -2.35 11.68 10.45
CA ASN A 351 -1.02 11.20 10.10
C ASN A 351 -1.00 10.52 8.73
N VAL A 352 -1.97 9.63 8.45
CA VAL A 352 -2.08 8.95 7.15
C VAL A 352 -2.31 9.94 6.02
N LEU A 353 -3.26 10.88 6.18
CA LEU A 353 -3.54 11.92 5.19
C LEU A 353 -2.32 12.79 4.94
N THR A 354 -1.69 13.30 6.00
CA THR A 354 -0.53 14.18 5.91
C THR A 354 0.64 13.52 5.19
N GLN A 355 0.90 12.24 5.47
CA GLN A 355 2.01 11.53 4.84
C GLN A 355 1.77 11.22 3.37
N GLU A 356 0.55 10.81 3.00
CA GLU A 356 0.25 10.56 1.58
C GLU A 356 0.22 11.87 0.79
N GLU A 357 -0.28 12.97 1.39
CA GLU A 357 -0.24 14.32 0.82
C GLU A 357 1.20 14.80 0.63
N ASP A 358 2.09 14.61 1.63
CA ASP A 358 3.51 14.94 1.53
C ASP A 358 4.23 14.14 0.43
N LYS A 359 3.99 12.83 0.36
CA LYS A 359 4.56 11.98 -0.69
C LYS A 359 4.12 12.44 -2.07
N PHE A 360 2.84 12.75 -2.22
CA PHE A 360 2.30 13.21 -3.49
C PHE A 360 2.83 14.60 -3.87
N ASN A 361 2.88 15.54 -2.92
CA ASN A 361 3.39 16.87 -3.16
C ASN A 361 4.86 16.90 -3.61
N LYS A 362 5.67 15.92 -3.19
CA LYS A 362 7.06 15.78 -3.66
C LYS A 362 7.15 15.25 -5.11
N THR A 363 6.19 14.47 -5.54
CA THR A 363 6.22 13.78 -6.85
C THR A 363 5.37 14.46 -7.91
N ILE A 364 4.36 15.24 -7.52
CA ILE A 364 3.39 15.82 -8.45
C ILE A 364 4.06 16.81 -9.43
N ASP A 365 4.95 17.66 -8.96
CA ASP A 365 5.59 18.67 -9.82
C ASP A 365 6.47 17.99 -10.86
N GLN A 366 7.18 16.93 -10.47
CA GLN A 366 8.00 16.13 -11.40
C GLN A 366 7.11 15.35 -12.37
N GLY A 367 6.03 14.74 -11.88
CA GLY A 367 5.07 14.00 -12.72
C GLY A 367 4.40 14.91 -13.75
N LEU A 368 3.95 16.09 -13.35
CA LEU A 368 3.36 17.08 -14.26
C LEU A 368 4.36 17.61 -15.29
N SER A 369 5.63 17.84 -14.90
CA SER A 369 6.67 18.26 -15.84
C SER A 369 6.90 17.21 -16.92
N ILE A 370 7.00 15.93 -16.52
CA ILE A 370 7.19 14.81 -17.45
C ILE A 370 5.96 14.61 -18.34
N LEU A 371 4.76 14.74 -17.78
CA LEU A 371 3.53 14.65 -18.56
C LEU A 371 3.45 15.77 -19.60
N ASN A 372 3.81 17.00 -19.25
CA ASN A 372 3.87 18.11 -20.19
C ASN A 372 4.89 17.86 -21.32
N GLU A 373 6.07 17.29 -21.03
CA GLU A 373 7.05 16.89 -22.08
C GLU A 373 6.46 15.82 -23.01
N MET A 374 5.71 14.84 -22.45
CA MET A 374 5.03 13.82 -23.24
C MET A 374 3.93 14.42 -24.12
N GLU A 375 3.15 15.37 -23.61
CA GLU A 375 2.12 16.10 -24.35
C GLU A 375 2.71 16.92 -25.52
N GLU A 376 3.83 17.63 -25.28
CA GLU A 376 4.55 18.38 -26.32
C GLU A 376 5.02 17.43 -27.43
N LYS A 377 5.52 16.24 -27.07
CA LYS A 377 5.92 15.21 -28.02
C LYS A 377 4.72 14.68 -28.81
N LEU A 378 3.59 14.35 -28.15
CA LEU A 378 2.36 13.92 -28.82
C LEU A 378 1.86 14.98 -29.80
N SER A 379 1.87 16.24 -29.39
CA SER A 379 1.47 17.37 -30.26
C SER A 379 2.38 17.50 -31.46
N ALA A 380 3.70 17.38 -31.28
CA ALA A 380 4.68 17.45 -32.35
C ALA A 380 4.55 16.27 -33.36
N GLU A 381 4.18 15.07 -32.88
CA GLU A 381 3.93 13.88 -33.68
C GLU A 381 2.51 13.83 -34.27
N GLY A 382 1.62 14.76 -33.92
CA GLY A 382 0.22 14.77 -34.34
C GLY A 382 -0.62 13.62 -33.78
N LYS A 383 -0.15 12.99 -32.71
CA LYS A 383 -0.85 11.92 -32.00
C LYS A 383 -1.82 12.45 -30.95
N LYS A 384 -2.87 11.69 -30.69
CA LYS A 384 -3.89 12.02 -29.67
C LYS A 384 -3.94 11.03 -28.51
N VAL A 385 -3.17 9.95 -28.58
CA VAL A 385 -3.16 8.88 -27.58
C VAL A 385 -1.75 8.72 -27.03
N LEU A 386 -1.61 8.79 -25.69
CA LEU A 386 -0.37 8.53 -24.99
C LEU A 386 -0.11 7.02 -24.96
N ASP A 387 1.11 6.61 -25.28
CA ASP A 387 1.53 5.21 -25.24
C ASP A 387 1.41 4.62 -23.84
N GLY A 388 0.89 3.38 -23.74
CA GLY A 388 0.66 2.70 -22.47
C GLY A 388 1.94 2.49 -21.64
N ALA A 389 3.11 2.30 -22.29
CA ALA A 389 4.40 2.17 -21.61
C ALA A 389 4.87 3.51 -21.00
N ASP A 390 4.62 4.64 -21.66
CA ASP A 390 4.91 5.97 -21.13
C ASP A 390 3.99 6.29 -19.93
N ALA A 391 2.70 5.95 -20.03
CA ALA A 391 1.76 6.06 -18.91
C ALA A 391 2.15 5.15 -17.73
N PHE A 392 2.59 3.92 -18.02
CA PHE A 392 3.08 2.99 -17.00
C PHE A 392 4.35 3.51 -16.31
N LYS A 393 5.26 4.15 -17.02
CA LYS A 393 6.46 4.76 -16.46
C LYS A 393 6.10 5.90 -15.47
N LEU A 394 5.11 6.73 -15.80
CA LEU A 394 4.58 7.74 -14.87
C LEU A 394 4.03 7.10 -13.60
N TYR A 395 3.29 6.01 -13.74
CA TYR A 395 2.71 5.27 -12.62
C TYR A 395 3.77 4.59 -11.75
N ASP A 396 4.62 3.77 -12.34
CA ASP A 396 5.55 2.88 -11.63
C ASP A 396 6.76 3.64 -11.04
N THR A 397 7.37 4.51 -11.84
CA THR A 397 8.61 5.21 -11.45
C THR A 397 8.33 6.47 -10.62
N TYR A 398 7.31 7.22 -10.99
CA TYR A 398 7.02 8.52 -10.38
C TYR A 398 5.82 8.50 -9.45
N GLY A 399 5.14 7.35 -9.33
CA GLY A 399 3.97 7.19 -8.48
C GLY A 399 2.79 8.09 -8.87
N PHE A 400 2.72 8.48 -10.16
CA PHE A 400 1.64 9.31 -10.70
C PHE A 400 0.48 8.42 -11.13
N PRO A 401 -0.71 8.48 -10.50
CA PRO A 401 -1.78 7.54 -10.78
C PRO A 401 -2.22 7.60 -12.25
N MET A 402 -2.47 6.44 -12.86
CA MET A 402 -2.91 6.32 -14.24
C MET A 402 -4.20 7.12 -14.52
N ASP A 403 -5.19 6.99 -13.61
CA ASP A 403 -6.45 7.72 -13.72
C ASP A 403 -6.27 9.25 -13.67
N LEU A 404 -5.30 9.72 -12.88
CA LEU A 404 -4.97 11.14 -12.82
C LEU A 404 -4.29 11.61 -14.11
N THR A 405 -3.43 10.76 -14.70
CA THR A 405 -2.83 11.01 -16.00
C THR A 405 -3.91 11.09 -17.07
N LYS A 406 -4.87 10.16 -17.05
CA LYS A 406 -6.02 10.14 -17.97
C LYS A 406 -6.86 11.41 -17.85
N GLU A 407 -7.27 11.77 -16.62
CA GLU A 407 -8.08 12.98 -16.37
C GLU A 407 -7.39 14.24 -16.92
N ILE A 408 -6.08 14.41 -16.69
CA ILE A 408 -5.33 15.57 -17.18
C ILE A 408 -5.23 15.58 -18.71
N LEU A 409 -5.04 14.43 -19.33
CA LEU A 409 -4.96 14.31 -20.79
C LEU A 409 -6.31 14.56 -21.44
N GLU A 410 -7.41 14.01 -20.89
CA GLU A 410 -8.77 14.23 -21.37
C GLU A 410 -9.18 15.72 -21.31
N GLU A 411 -8.82 16.46 -20.24
CA GLU A 411 -9.02 17.90 -20.13
C GLU A 411 -8.38 18.68 -21.29
N LYS A 412 -7.30 18.12 -21.88
CA LYS A 412 -6.56 18.73 -23.01
C LYS A 412 -6.88 18.08 -24.36
N GLY A 413 -7.83 17.15 -24.42
CA GLY A 413 -8.28 16.45 -25.63
C GLY A 413 -7.33 15.36 -26.14
N TYR A 414 -6.57 14.75 -25.22
CA TYR A 414 -5.77 13.55 -25.44
C TYR A 414 -6.40 12.35 -24.75
N ASP A 415 -5.93 11.14 -25.07
CA ASP A 415 -6.36 9.86 -24.49
C ASP A 415 -5.12 9.00 -24.11
N ILE A 416 -5.34 7.82 -23.52
CA ILE A 416 -4.28 6.88 -23.11
C ILE A 416 -4.54 5.51 -23.73
N ASP A 417 -3.48 4.81 -24.13
CA ASP A 417 -3.48 3.39 -24.47
C ASP A 417 -3.60 2.54 -23.17
N GLU A 418 -4.85 2.31 -22.73
CA GLU A 418 -5.14 1.53 -21.53
C GLU A 418 -4.74 0.05 -21.67
N GLU A 419 -4.84 -0.52 -22.88
CA GLU A 419 -4.46 -1.91 -23.14
C GLU A 419 -2.95 -2.09 -22.99
N GLY A 420 -2.16 -1.18 -23.56
CA GLY A 420 -0.69 -1.16 -23.41
C GLY A 420 -0.26 -0.95 -21.96
N PHE A 421 -0.94 -0.07 -21.21
CA PHE A 421 -0.70 0.11 -19.78
C PHE A 421 -0.99 -1.18 -18.99
N ALA A 422 -2.13 -1.84 -19.26
CA ALA A 422 -2.51 -3.08 -18.60
C ALA A 422 -1.52 -4.22 -18.89
N ALA A 423 -0.98 -4.28 -20.12
CA ALA A 423 0.06 -5.24 -20.49
C ALA A 423 1.36 -5.03 -19.69
N CYS A 424 1.82 -3.79 -19.55
CA CYS A 424 2.99 -3.45 -18.73
C CYS A 424 2.78 -3.80 -17.24
N MET A 425 1.59 -3.53 -16.70
CA MET A 425 1.20 -3.91 -15.33
C MET A 425 1.24 -5.43 -15.13
N GLN A 426 0.75 -6.18 -16.10
CA GLN A 426 0.75 -7.64 -16.04
C GLN A 426 2.17 -8.22 -16.11
N GLU A 427 3.04 -7.66 -16.93
CA GLU A 427 4.45 -8.04 -17.02
C GLU A 427 5.18 -7.78 -15.69
N GLN A 428 4.95 -6.62 -15.06
CA GLN A 428 5.52 -6.30 -13.75
C GLN A 428 5.05 -7.27 -12.67
N ARG A 429 3.73 -7.59 -12.65
CA ARG A 429 3.16 -8.58 -11.71
C ARG A 429 3.77 -9.96 -11.93
N GLN A 430 4.01 -10.36 -13.16
CA GLN A 430 4.65 -11.64 -13.48
C GLN A 430 6.10 -11.65 -13.00
N LYS A 431 6.88 -10.61 -13.26
CA LYS A 431 8.26 -10.45 -12.74
C LYS A 431 8.30 -10.51 -11.20
N ALA A 432 7.34 -9.86 -10.53
CA ALA A 432 7.21 -9.90 -9.07
C ALA A 432 6.83 -11.30 -8.56
N ARG A 433 5.99 -12.05 -9.28
CA ARG A 433 5.67 -13.46 -8.97
C ARG A 433 6.86 -14.38 -9.19
N ASP A 434 7.60 -14.19 -10.28
CA ASP A 434 8.77 -15.00 -10.61
C ASP A 434 9.93 -14.76 -9.64
N ALA A 435 10.07 -13.54 -9.12
CA ALA A 435 11.00 -13.21 -8.03
C ALA A 435 10.57 -13.82 -6.67
N ARG A 436 9.29 -14.17 -6.49
CA ARG A 436 8.75 -14.82 -5.29
C ARG A 436 8.76 -16.34 -5.34
N LYS A 437 9.33 -16.97 -6.38
CA LYS A 437 9.39 -18.44 -6.53
C LYS A 437 10.27 -19.17 -5.51
N VAL A 438 10.13 -18.81 -4.23
CA VAL A 438 10.55 -19.64 -3.09
C VAL A 438 9.51 -19.53 -1.99
N SER A 439 8.31 -20.04 -2.23
CA SER A 439 7.37 -20.58 -1.24
C SER A 439 6.14 -21.11 -1.96
N ASN A 440 6.09 -22.41 -2.17
CA ASN A 440 4.86 -23.12 -2.55
C ASN A 440 3.84 -23.00 -1.43
N TYR A 441 2.84 -22.13 -1.62
CA TYR A 441 1.58 -22.21 -0.90
C TYR A 441 0.43 -21.97 -1.88
N MET A 442 -0.37 -23.03 -2.13
CA MET A 442 -1.62 -23.12 -2.88
C MET A 442 -1.58 -22.81 -4.39
N GLY A 443 -1.08 -23.77 -5.18
CA GLY A 443 -1.56 -24.00 -6.54
C GLY A 443 -2.40 -25.29 -6.54
N LYS A 444 -3.61 -25.27 -7.07
CA LYS A 444 -4.47 -26.44 -7.26
C LYS A 444 -3.96 -27.30 -8.43
N ASP A 445 -2.93 -28.09 -8.19
CA ASP A 445 -2.69 -29.30 -8.97
C ASP A 445 -3.07 -30.49 -8.06
N ALA A 446 -3.82 -31.46 -8.61
CA ALA A 446 -4.19 -32.66 -7.90
C ALA A 446 -2.90 -33.31 -7.36
N THR A 447 -2.84 -33.48 -6.04
CA THR A 447 -1.69 -34.10 -5.37
C THR A 447 -2.06 -35.52 -4.98
N VAL A 448 -1.05 -36.39 -4.78
CA VAL A 448 -1.27 -37.75 -4.23
C VAL A 448 -2.11 -37.76 -2.95
N TYR A 449 -2.15 -36.65 -2.23
CA TYR A 449 -2.93 -36.53 -0.99
C TYR A 449 -4.45 -36.48 -1.21
N ASP A 450 -4.92 -36.15 -2.42
CA ASP A 450 -6.34 -36.13 -2.78
C ASP A 450 -6.92 -37.58 -2.88
N GLU A 451 -6.06 -38.59 -3.03
CA GLU A 451 -6.42 -40.01 -3.06
C GLU A 451 -6.56 -40.64 -1.65
N ILE A 452 -6.16 -39.89 -0.61
CA ILE A 452 -6.22 -40.39 0.77
C ILE A 452 -7.68 -40.45 1.23
N ASP A 453 -8.13 -41.61 1.74
CA ASP A 453 -9.48 -41.80 2.29
C ASP A 453 -9.88 -40.63 3.22
N PRO A 454 -11.01 -39.98 2.96
CA PRO A 454 -11.53 -38.90 3.80
C PRO A 454 -11.68 -39.27 5.29
N ALA A 455 -11.89 -40.57 5.61
CA ALA A 455 -12.01 -41.05 6.98
C ALA A 455 -10.68 -41.03 7.77
N VAL A 456 -9.52 -40.91 7.09
CA VAL A 456 -8.22 -40.83 7.76
C VAL A 456 -8.09 -39.48 8.43
N THR A 457 -7.79 -39.45 9.72
CA THR A 457 -7.53 -38.26 10.53
C THR A 457 -6.30 -38.49 11.39
N SER A 458 -5.66 -37.39 11.82
CA SER A 458 -4.55 -37.42 12.76
C SER A 458 -4.84 -36.56 13.98
N VAL A 459 -4.59 -37.01 15.17
CA VAL A 459 -4.74 -36.27 16.41
C VAL A 459 -3.39 -35.59 16.76
N PHE A 460 -3.37 -34.29 16.88
CA PHE A 460 -2.17 -33.56 17.32
C PHE A 460 -2.07 -33.58 18.85
N VAL A 461 -1.02 -34.24 19.39
CA VAL A 461 -0.73 -34.32 20.83
C VAL A 461 0.48 -33.48 21.25
N GLY A 462 1.04 -32.69 20.33
CA GLY A 462 2.29 -31.96 20.48
C GLY A 462 2.25 -30.71 21.34
N TYR A 463 1.10 -30.37 21.95
CA TYR A 463 1.06 -29.33 22.98
C TYR A 463 1.65 -29.85 24.31
N ASP A 464 1.43 -31.13 24.63
CA ASP A 464 1.82 -31.72 25.91
C ASP A 464 2.96 -32.72 25.77
N LYS A 465 3.18 -33.28 24.58
CA LYS A 465 4.16 -34.33 24.32
C LYS A 465 5.11 -33.92 23.18
N THR A 466 6.38 -34.26 23.33
CA THR A 466 7.37 -34.18 22.24
C THR A 466 7.72 -35.55 21.65
N GLU A 467 7.18 -36.62 22.23
CA GLU A 467 7.32 -37.99 21.77
C GLU A 467 6.00 -38.72 21.96
N CYS A 468 5.65 -39.62 21.07
CA CYS A 468 4.55 -40.58 21.24
C CYS A 468 4.77 -41.83 20.38
N GLU A 469 4.09 -42.94 20.74
CA GLU A 469 3.93 -44.09 19.87
C GLU A 469 2.61 -43.96 19.11
N SER A 470 2.59 -44.33 17.83
CA SER A 470 1.40 -44.23 16.98
C SER A 470 1.48 -45.21 15.82
N THR A 471 0.31 -45.54 15.23
CA THR A 471 0.22 -46.45 14.11
C THR A 471 0.27 -45.68 12.79
N ILE A 472 1.01 -46.21 11.80
CA ILE A 472 1.04 -45.67 10.45
C ILE A 472 -0.30 -45.98 9.76
N THR A 473 -1.02 -44.94 9.33
CA THR A 473 -2.31 -45.09 8.65
C THR A 473 -2.18 -45.04 7.13
N VAL A 474 -1.29 -44.19 6.61
CA VAL A 474 -1.04 -44.02 5.17
C VAL A 474 0.42 -43.74 4.93
N LEU A 475 0.95 -44.28 3.84
CA LEU A 475 2.26 -43.95 3.28
C LEU A 475 2.09 -43.46 1.84
N THR A 476 2.86 -42.46 1.45
CA THR A 476 2.92 -42.00 0.07
C THR A 476 4.37 -41.78 -0.38
N THR A 477 4.62 -42.00 -1.65
CA THR A 477 5.76 -41.39 -2.34
C THR A 477 5.37 -39.96 -2.74
N GLU A 478 6.16 -39.30 -3.58
CA GLU A 478 5.80 -38.00 -4.14
C GLU A 478 4.60 -38.07 -5.10
N THR A 479 4.33 -39.23 -5.68
CA THR A 479 3.39 -39.37 -6.81
C THR A 479 2.27 -40.39 -6.58
N GLU A 480 2.39 -41.30 -5.61
CA GLU A 480 1.41 -42.37 -5.40
C GLU A 480 1.28 -42.85 -3.93
N LEU A 481 0.15 -43.39 -3.59
CA LEU A 481 -0.03 -44.15 -2.33
C LEU A 481 0.78 -45.42 -2.40
N THR A 482 1.40 -45.83 -1.28
CA THR A 482 2.22 -47.03 -1.21
C THR A 482 1.96 -47.79 0.09
N ASP A 483 2.21 -49.12 0.09
CA ASP A 483 2.12 -49.93 1.30
C ASP A 483 3.45 -49.99 2.08
N ALA A 484 4.55 -49.54 1.47
CA ALA A 484 5.84 -49.49 2.12
C ALA A 484 6.75 -48.39 1.57
N LEU A 485 7.63 -47.82 2.42
CA LEU A 485 8.77 -46.98 2.08
C LEU A 485 10.06 -47.65 2.49
N THR A 486 11.08 -47.66 1.63
CA THR A 486 12.36 -48.32 1.83
C THR A 486 13.53 -47.34 1.89
N ASP A 487 14.69 -47.84 2.29
CA ASP A 487 15.92 -47.04 2.48
C ASP A 487 16.21 -46.11 1.31
N GLY A 488 16.52 -44.87 1.64
CA GLY A 488 16.77 -43.76 0.70
C GLY A 488 15.53 -43.15 0.03
N GLN A 489 14.33 -43.71 0.19
CA GLN A 489 13.11 -43.16 -0.41
C GLN A 489 12.61 -41.94 0.34
N THR A 490 12.23 -40.92 -0.41
CA THR A 490 11.45 -39.77 0.06
C THR A 490 9.98 -40.11 0.05
N GLY A 491 9.24 -39.68 1.08
CA GLY A 491 7.80 -39.92 1.13
C GLY A 491 7.12 -39.19 2.27
N THR A 492 5.84 -39.47 2.46
CA THR A 492 5.06 -38.88 3.55
C THR A 492 4.45 -40.03 4.40
N ILE A 493 4.62 -39.93 5.71
CA ILE A 493 4.05 -40.85 6.69
C ILE A 493 2.90 -40.16 7.43
N PHE A 494 1.72 -40.77 7.42
CA PHE A 494 0.57 -40.35 8.22
C PHE A 494 0.35 -41.34 9.36
N THR A 495 0.03 -40.79 10.55
CA THR A 495 -0.18 -41.58 11.76
C THR A 495 -1.47 -41.17 12.46
N GLU A 496 -2.01 -42.08 13.33
CA GLU A 496 -3.22 -41.80 14.13
C GLU A 496 -3.03 -40.62 15.08
N GLU A 497 -1.89 -40.59 15.81
CA GLU A 497 -1.48 -39.48 16.68
C GLU A 497 -0.10 -38.96 16.26
N THR A 498 0.14 -37.66 16.47
CA THR A 498 1.43 -37.06 16.19
C THR A 498 1.79 -35.93 17.17
N PRO A 499 3.05 -35.87 17.66
CA PRO A 499 3.56 -34.73 18.41
C PRO A 499 4.11 -33.62 17.51
N PHE A 500 4.19 -33.82 16.18
CA PHE A 500 4.76 -32.87 15.22
C PHE A 500 3.77 -31.80 14.86
N TYR A 501 4.16 -30.54 15.06
CA TYR A 501 3.42 -29.37 14.63
C TYR A 501 3.57 -29.19 13.12
N ALA A 502 2.48 -29.06 12.41
CA ALA A 502 2.49 -28.73 10.98
C ALA A 502 2.52 -27.21 10.77
N THR A 503 3.17 -26.74 9.71
CA THR A 503 3.22 -25.30 9.37
C THR A 503 1.83 -24.69 9.38
N SER A 504 1.60 -23.76 10.29
CA SER A 504 0.33 -23.05 10.47
C SER A 504 0.51 -21.81 11.33
N GLY A 505 -0.36 -20.78 11.13
CA GLY A 505 -0.38 -19.57 11.97
C GLY A 505 0.95 -18.83 12.03
N GLY A 506 1.76 -18.88 10.98
CA GLY A 506 3.08 -18.24 10.93
C GLY A 506 4.19 -19.02 11.63
N GLN A 507 3.89 -20.15 12.28
CA GLN A 507 4.91 -21.03 12.85
C GLN A 507 5.30 -22.11 11.83
N MET A 508 6.60 -22.33 11.65
CA MET A 508 7.15 -23.40 10.81
C MET A 508 6.96 -24.77 11.46
N ALA A 509 6.92 -25.79 10.61
CA ALA A 509 6.80 -27.17 11.02
C ALA A 509 7.98 -27.66 11.87
N ASP A 510 7.72 -28.66 12.69
CA ASP A 510 8.78 -29.36 13.38
C ASP A 510 9.58 -30.28 12.47
N THR A 511 10.80 -30.54 12.88
CA THR A 511 11.61 -31.64 12.37
C THR A 511 11.84 -32.68 13.45
N GLY A 512 12.33 -33.84 13.07
CA GLY A 512 12.63 -34.90 14.04
C GLY A 512 12.79 -36.27 13.39
N VAL A 513 12.52 -37.29 14.15
CA VAL A 513 12.73 -38.68 13.70
C VAL A 513 11.51 -39.54 14.03
N ILE A 514 11.14 -40.41 13.09
CA ILE A 514 10.18 -41.49 13.28
C ILE A 514 10.99 -42.79 13.25
N THR A 515 10.91 -43.58 14.33
CA THR A 515 11.59 -44.88 14.47
C THR A 515 10.54 -45.98 14.42
N GLY A 516 10.66 -46.84 13.45
CA GLY A 516 9.84 -48.02 13.28
C GLY A 516 10.54 -49.31 13.74
N PRO A 517 9.86 -50.44 13.68
CA PRO A 517 10.46 -51.75 14.04
C PRO A 517 11.69 -52.13 13.19
N GLU A 518 11.68 -51.73 11.92
CA GLU A 518 12.68 -52.12 10.91
C GLU A 518 13.39 -50.93 10.27
N GLY A 519 13.16 -49.67 10.73
CA GLY A 519 13.72 -48.52 10.05
C GLY A 519 13.71 -47.22 10.84
N THR A 520 14.38 -46.20 10.26
CA THR A 520 14.44 -44.83 10.75
C THR A 520 14.06 -43.86 9.61
N PHE A 521 13.22 -42.90 9.91
CA PHE A 521 12.75 -41.89 8.98
C PHE A 521 13.06 -40.49 9.54
N GLU A 522 13.78 -39.67 8.77
CA GLU A 522 14.07 -38.29 9.12
C GLU A 522 12.95 -37.39 8.60
N VAL A 523 12.22 -36.75 9.52
CA VAL A 523 11.17 -35.77 9.19
C VAL A 523 11.79 -34.41 8.91
N LYS A 524 11.56 -33.89 7.72
CA LYS A 524 12.05 -32.57 7.26
C LYS A 524 10.99 -31.50 7.26
N ASP A 525 9.74 -31.86 7.05
CA ASP A 525 8.59 -30.97 7.03
C ASP A 525 7.32 -31.70 7.47
N VAL A 526 6.30 -30.94 7.90
CA VAL A 526 5.01 -31.51 8.31
C VAL A 526 3.90 -30.67 7.72
N VAL A 527 2.96 -31.31 7.04
CA VAL A 527 1.84 -30.68 6.37
C VAL A 527 0.52 -31.05 7.04
N LYS A 528 -0.39 -30.07 7.09
CA LYS A 528 -1.77 -30.29 7.55
C LYS A 528 -2.70 -30.20 6.34
N LEU A 529 -3.43 -31.27 6.08
CA LEU A 529 -4.37 -31.38 4.97
C LEU A 529 -5.82 -31.19 5.44
N LEU A 530 -6.72 -30.97 4.50
CA LEU A 530 -8.16 -30.92 4.76
C LEU A 530 -8.63 -32.24 5.41
N GLY A 531 -9.61 -32.12 6.33
CA GLY A 531 -10.11 -33.27 7.10
C GLY A 531 -9.22 -33.68 8.27
N GLY A 532 -8.28 -32.83 8.71
CA GLY A 532 -7.49 -33.06 9.92
C GLY A 532 -6.36 -34.09 9.78
N LYS A 533 -5.90 -34.35 8.54
CA LYS A 533 -4.76 -35.23 8.27
C LYS A 533 -3.45 -34.47 8.50
N ILE A 534 -2.49 -35.11 9.18
CA ILE A 534 -1.13 -34.56 9.38
C ILE A 534 -0.12 -35.52 8.78
N GLY A 535 0.60 -35.07 7.77
CA GLY A 535 1.61 -35.83 7.04
C GLY A 535 3.03 -35.38 7.35
N HIS A 536 3.91 -36.35 7.69
CA HIS A 536 5.33 -36.12 7.96
C HIS A 536 6.12 -36.38 6.69
N ILE A 537 6.64 -35.32 6.06
CA ILE A 537 7.45 -35.41 4.84
C ILE A 537 8.91 -35.59 5.22
N GLY A 538 9.57 -36.57 4.61
CA GLY A 538 10.96 -36.85 4.91
C GLY A 538 11.58 -37.94 4.08
N VAL A 539 12.62 -38.57 4.61
CA VAL A 539 13.37 -39.64 3.93
C VAL A 539 13.63 -40.80 4.88
N VAL A 540 13.50 -42.01 4.36
CA VAL A 540 13.95 -43.23 5.09
C VAL A 540 15.47 -43.22 5.09
N THR A 541 16.08 -43.08 6.26
CA THR A 541 17.55 -43.06 6.45
C THR A 541 18.12 -44.45 6.68
N SER A 542 17.28 -45.43 7.06
CA SER A 542 17.65 -46.83 7.14
C SER A 542 16.43 -47.72 7.20
N GLY A 543 16.48 -48.87 6.58
CA GLY A 543 15.46 -49.92 6.70
C GLY A 543 14.18 -49.67 5.92
N MET A 544 13.01 -49.98 6.49
CA MET A 544 11.72 -49.81 5.83
C MET A 544 10.59 -49.53 6.82
N PHE A 545 9.51 -48.93 6.27
CA PHE A 545 8.24 -48.70 6.95
C PHE A 545 7.09 -49.31 6.17
N LYS A 546 6.10 -49.90 6.85
CA LYS A 546 4.90 -50.47 6.27
C LYS A 546 3.65 -49.82 6.88
N LYS A 547 2.59 -49.77 6.11
CA LYS A 547 1.27 -49.39 6.63
C LYS A 547 0.87 -50.35 7.75
N GLY A 548 0.43 -49.82 8.89
CA GLY A 548 0.09 -50.55 10.09
C GLY A 548 1.23 -50.74 11.09
N ASP A 549 2.47 -50.34 10.76
CA ASP A 549 3.57 -50.37 11.75
C ASP A 549 3.28 -49.41 12.91
N VAL A 550 3.61 -49.89 14.12
CA VAL A 550 3.66 -49.05 15.31
C VAL A 550 5.04 -48.39 15.37
N VAL A 551 5.05 -47.08 15.35
CA VAL A 551 6.27 -46.29 15.29
C VAL A 551 6.35 -45.33 16.46
N LYS A 552 7.59 -44.99 16.85
CA LYS A 552 7.88 -43.91 17.80
C LYS A 552 8.20 -42.64 17.05
N LEU A 553 7.39 -41.63 17.28
CA LEU A 553 7.60 -40.26 16.76
C LEU A 553 8.30 -39.44 17.81
N ALA A 554 9.37 -38.73 17.42
CA ALA A 554 10.16 -37.88 18.33
C ALA A 554 10.53 -36.57 17.63
N VAL A 555 10.00 -35.47 18.14
CA VAL A 555 10.28 -34.11 17.67
C VAL A 555 11.68 -33.67 18.09
N ASN A 556 12.37 -32.88 17.27
CA ASN A 556 13.59 -32.20 17.66
C ASN A 556 13.27 -31.15 18.75
N LYS A 557 13.54 -31.52 20.01
CA LYS A 557 13.18 -30.71 21.19
C LYS A 557 13.85 -29.34 21.22
N GLU A 558 15.10 -29.26 20.78
CA GLU A 558 15.86 -28.01 20.74
C GLU A 558 15.24 -27.02 19.73
N GLN A 559 15.02 -27.49 18.51
CA GLN A 559 14.39 -26.71 17.46
C GLN A 559 12.96 -26.27 17.85
N ARG A 560 12.13 -27.16 18.41
CA ARG A 560 10.80 -26.86 18.94
C ARG A 560 10.87 -25.77 20.02
N SER A 561 11.80 -25.90 20.95
CA SER A 561 11.98 -24.95 22.04
C SER A 561 12.35 -23.56 21.52
N ASP A 562 13.29 -23.46 20.58
CA ASP A 562 13.70 -22.18 20.03
C ASP A 562 12.58 -21.54 19.16
N THR A 563 11.85 -22.36 18.39
CA THR A 563 10.66 -21.89 17.66
C THR A 563 9.57 -21.38 18.62
N ALA A 564 9.33 -22.06 19.73
CA ALA A 564 8.36 -21.66 20.75
C ALA A 564 8.75 -20.34 21.43
N LYS A 565 10.06 -20.09 21.67
CA LYS A 565 10.56 -18.82 22.19
C LYS A 565 10.28 -17.68 21.21
N ASN A 566 10.60 -17.86 19.93
CA ASN A 566 10.34 -16.89 18.87
C ASN A 566 8.85 -16.61 18.72
N HIS A 567 8.01 -17.63 18.75
CA HIS A 567 6.56 -17.46 18.65
C HIS A 567 5.98 -16.75 19.88
N SER A 568 6.42 -17.09 21.08
CA SER A 568 5.99 -16.39 22.30
C SER A 568 6.44 -14.93 22.32
N ALA A 569 7.69 -14.65 21.89
CA ALA A 569 8.18 -13.27 21.76
C ALA A 569 7.38 -12.46 20.73
N THR A 570 6.82 -13.09 19.69
CA THR A 570 5.98 -12.41 18.70
C THR A 570 4.73 -11.80 19.34
N HIS A 571 4.09 -12.48 20.28
CA HIS A 571 2.95 -11.95 21.02
C HIS A 571 3.34 -10.77 21.91
N LEU A 572 4.48 -10.85 22.59
CA LEU A 572 5.00 -9.72 23.39
C LEU A 572 5.33 -8.53 22.49
N LEU A 573 5.95 -8.78 21.33
CA LEU A 573 6.28 -7.76 20.33
C LEU A 573 5.03 -7.06 19.79
N GLN A 574 3.99 -7.79 19.41
CA GLN A 574 2.73 -7.22 18.93
C GLN A 574 2.13 -6.27 19.98
N LYS A 575 2.08 -6.70 21.22
CA LYS A 575 1.55 -5.86 22.31
C LYS A 575 2.42 -4.62 22.57
N ALA A 576 3.75 -4.78 22.57
CA ALA A 576 4.70 -3.66 22.75
C ALA A 576 4.56 -2.63 21.61
N LEU A 577 4.46 -3.08 20.36
CA LEU A 577 4.22 -2.20 19.22
C LEU A 577 2.91 -1.41 19.37
N ARG A 578 1.83 -2.04 19.82
CA ARG A 578 0.55 -1.34 20.09
C ARG A 578 0.67 -0.32 21.21
N ILE A 579 1.48 -0.57 22.21
CA ILE A 579 1.72 0.38 23.32
C ILE A 579 2.51 1.59 22.82
N VAL A 580 3.51 1.38 21.97
CA VAL A 580 4.41 2.46 21.53
C VAL A 580 3.82 3.24 20.37
N LEU A 581 3.21 2.56 19.37
CA LEU A 581 2.76 3.15 18.13
C LEU A 581 1.25 3.43 18.08
N GLY A 582 0.48 2.73 18.90
CA GLY A 582 -0.98 2.90 18.98
C GLY A 582 -1.79 1.66 18.55
N SER A 583 -3.09 1.71 18.80
CA SER A 583 -4.03 0.59 18.62
C SER A 583 -4.23 0.15 17.16
N HIS A 584 -3.84 0.97 16.19
CA HIS A 584 -3.91 0.67 14.75
C HIS A 584 -2.92 -0.40 14.28
N VAL A 585 -1.94 -0.76 15.12
CA VAL A 585 -0.99 -1.82 14.81
C VAL A 585 -1.73 -3.16 14.84
N GLU A 586 -1.82 -3.80 13.69
CA GLU A 586 -2.42 -5.11 13.47
C GLU A 586 -1.45 -6.01 12.71
N GLN A 587 -1.51 -7.30 12.99
CA GLN A 587 -0.69 -8.27 12.28
C GLN A 587 -1.10 -8.35 10.81
N ALA A 588 -0.15 -8.12 9.90
CA ALA A 588 -0.29 -8.35 8.47
C ALA A 588 0.35 -9.67 8.02
N GLY A 589 1.25 -10.22 8.81
CA GLY A 589 1.90 -11.50 8.59
C GLY A 589 2.83 -11.87 9.76
N SER A 590 3.12 -13.16 9.90
CA SER A 590 4.05 -13.67 10.91
C SER A 590 4.85 -14.85 10.36
N PHE A 591 6.06 -15.02 10.85
CA PHE A 591 6.91 -16.17 10.54
C PHE A 591 7.84 -16.43 11.72
N ASN A 592 7.77 -17.65 12.27
CA ASN A 592 8.55 -18.07 13.42
C ASN A 592 9.20 -19.43 13.15
N ASN A 593 10.52 -19.49 13.21
CA ASN A 593 11.29 -20.71 13.16
C ASN A 593 12.30 -20.75 14.32
N GLN A 594 13.22 -21.71 14.33
CA GLN A 594 14.25 -21.84 15.37
C GLN A 594 15.27 -20.69 15.36
N ASP A 595 15.47 -20.03 14.21
CA ASP A 595 16.55 -19.06 14.03
C ASP A 595 16.09 -17.63 14.37
N LYS A 596 14.88 -17.25 13.96
CA LYS A 596 14.35 -15.90 14.12
C LYS A 596 12.82 -15.84 14.09
N LEU A 597 12.30 -14.74 14.54
CA LEU A 597 10.94 -14.32 14.28
C LEU A 597 10.90 -13.19 13.25
N ARG A 598 9.82 -13.13 12.49
CA ARG A 598 9.47 -12.04 11.59
C ARG A 598 8.03 -11.65 11.84
N PHE A 599 7.80 -10.37 12.04
CA PHE A 599 6.46 -9.82 12.27
C PHE A 599 6.19 -8.67 11.31
N ASP A 600 5.18 -8.86 10.46
CA ASP A 600 4.70 -7.85 9.53
C ASP A 600 3.44 -7.20 10.14
N PHE A 601 3.40 -5.88 10.21
CA PHE A 601 2.33 -5.16 10.89
C PHE A 601 1.95 -3.87 10.16
N THR A 602 0.73 -3.42 10.39
CA THR A 602 0.22 -2.18 9.80
C THR A 602 0.81 -0.97 10.51
N HIS A 603 1.60 -0.17 9.79
CA HIS A 603 2.05 1.13 10.22
C HIS A 603 2.50 1.98 9.04
N PHE A 604 2.31 3.29 9.13
CA PHE A 604 2.41 4.22 8.01
C PHE A 604 3.81 4.78 7.75
N SER A 605 4.75 4.72 8.74
CA SER A 605 6.11 5.26 8.65
C SER A 605 7.15 4.24 9.10
N ALA A 606 8.42 4.49 8.78
CA ALA A 606 9.53 3.81 9.43
C ALA A 606 9.56 4.17 10.92
N LEU A 607 9.90 3.20 11.77
CA LEU A 607 10.07 3.45 13.19
C LEU A 607 11.35 4.23 13.42
N THR A 608 11.30 5.15 14.37
CA THR A 608 12.49 5.83 14.87
C THR A 608 13.32 4.89 15.75
N GLN A 609 14.61 5.19 15.93
CA GLN A 609 15.44 4.40 16.81
C GLN A 609 14.91 4.40 18.25
N GLU A 610 14.38 5.53 18.72
CA GLU A 610 13.77 5.64 20.06
C GLU A 610 12.54 4.74 20.21
N GLU A 611 11.70 4.63 19.17
CA GLU A 611 10.55 3.74 19.17
C GLU A 611 10.98 2.26 19.18
N LEU A 612 11.98 1.90 18.38
CA LEU A 612 12.56 0.54 18.36
C LEU A 612 13.16 0.17 19.72
N ASP A 613 13.96 1.05 20.32
CA ASP A 613 14.56 0.83 21.61
C ASP A 613 13.51 0.67 22.70
N ARG A 614 12.44 1.44 22.65
CA ARG A 614 11.33 1.36 23.60
C ARG A 614 10.54 0.05 23.45
N VAL A 615 10.25 -0.38 22.21
CA VAL A 615 9.59 -1.67 21.94
C VAL A 615 10.44 -2.82 22.47
N GLU A 616 11.74 -2.82 22.16
CA GLU A 616 12.69 -3.83 22.61
C GLU A 616 12.79 -3.87 24.14
N ALA A 617 12.85 -2.71 24.78
CA ALA A 617 12.87 -2.60 26.23
C ALA A 617 11.63 -3.19 26.89
N ILE A 618 10.41 -2.87 26.38
CA ILE A 618 9.14 -3.41 26.89
C ILE A 618 9.13 -4.93 26.77
N VAL A 619 9.50 -5.49 25.61
CA VAL A 619 9.53 -6.94 25.42
C VAL A 619 10.47 -7.61 26.41
N ASN A 620 11.70 -7.09 26.58
CA ASN A 620 12.67 -7.65 27.54
C ASN A 620 12.23 -7.47 28.99
N GLU A 621 11.52 -6.41 29.32
CA GLU A 621 10.92 -6.23 30.65
C GLU A 621 9.90 -7.34 30.95
N GLU A 622 8.99 -7.64 30.01
CA GLU A 622 8.00 -8.70 30.18
C GLU A 622 8.61 -10.10 30.18
N ILE A 623 9.71 -10.30 29.45
CA ILE A 623 10.54 -11.53 29.56
C ILE A 623 11.09 -11.66 30.97
N SER A 624 11.66 -10.58 31.53
CA SER A 624 12.31 -10.60 32.85
C SER A 624 11.33 -10.83 34.01
N LYS A 625 10.05 -10.45 33.82
CA LYS A 625 8.99 -10.69 34.84
C LYS A 625 8.67 -12.17 35.04
N GLY A 626 9.02 -13.03 34.09
CA GLY A 626 8.75 -14.48 34.19
C GLY A 626 7.24 -14.78 34.24
N LEU A 627 6.46 -14.17 33.38
CA LEU A 627 5.02 -14.36 33.34
C LEU A 627 4.64 -15.80 32.91
N PRO A 628 3.68 -16.44 33.58
CA PRO A 628 3.17 -17.73 33.12
C PRO A 628 2.47 -17.59 31.76
N VAL A 629 2.76 -18.49 30.84
CA VAL A 629 2.07 -18.59 29.56
C VAL A 629 0.98 -19.66 29.67
N LEU A 630 -0.24 -19.21 29.77
CA LEU A 630 -1.40 -20.10 30.00
C LEU A 630 -2.23 -20.24 28.73
N THR A 631 -2.62 -21.46 28.45
CA THR A 631 -3.50 -21.79 27.34
C THR A 631 -4.84 -22.31 27.83
N LYS A 632 -5.93 -21.80 27.25
CA LYS A 632 -7.29 -22.28 27.49
C LYS A 632 -8.04 -22.45 26.19
N VAL A 633 -8.75 -23.58 26.06
CA VAL A 633 -9.71 -23.78 24.98
C VAL A 633 -11.08 -23.33 25.48
N MET A 634 -11.75 -22.49 24.72
CA MET A 634 -13.08 -21.97 25.06
C MET A 634 -13.85 -21.58 23.80
N ASN A 635 -15.16 -21.38 23.94
CA ASN A 635 -15.98 -20.88 22.85
C ASN A 635 -15.54 -19.49 22.42
N ILE A 636 -15.59 -19.22 21.10
CA ILE A 636 -15.11 -17.95 20.48
C ILE A 636 -15.81 -16.71 21.09
N GLU A 637 -17.10 -16.80 21.41
CA GLU A 637 -17.83 -15.66 22.02
C GLU A 637 -17.34 -15.38 23.43
N ASP A 638 -17.00 -16.40 24.19
CA ASP A 638 -16.41 -16.23 25.53
C ASP A 638 -14.96 -15.71 25.43
N ALA A 639 -14.21 -16.18 24.45
CA ALA A 639 -12.87 -15.65 24.19
C ALA A 639 -12.89 -14.14 23.90
N LYS A 640 -13.81 -13.68 23.07
CA LYS A 640 -14.01 -12.24 22.78
C LYS A 640 -14.34 -11.45 24.06
N LYS A 641 -15.19 -11.98 24.94
CA LYS A 641 -15.53 -11.33 26.23
C LYS A 641 -14.32 -11.18 27.17
N THR A 642 -13.32 -12.05 27.05
CA THR A 642 -12.08 -11.95 27.85
C THR A 642 -11.13 -10.84 27.36
N GLY A 643 -11.45 -10.16 26.24
CA GLY A 643 -10.58 -9.21 25.57
C GLY A 643 -9.45 -9.85 24.79
N ALA A 644 -9.56 -11.14 24.45
CA ALA A 644 -8.57 -11.83 23.62
C ALA A 644 -8.56 -11.25 22.20
N MET A 645 -7.36 -10.94 21.69
CA MET A 645 -7.16 -10.43 20.35
C MET A 645 -7.31 -11.56 19.34
N ALA A 646 -8.19 -11.38 18.35
CA ALA A 646 -8.36 -12.26 17.22
C ALA A 646 -7.76 -11.63 15.97
N LEU A 647 -7.11 -12.39 15.11
CA LEU A 647 -6.64 -11.90 13.82
C LEU A 647 -7.83 -11.65 12.89
N PHE A 648 -7.88 -10.48 12.28
CA PHE A 648 -8.91 -10.17 11.29
C PHE A 648 -8.72 -11.03 10.03
N GLY A 649 -9.79 -11.74 9.63
CA GLY A 649 -9.83 -12.51 8.39
C GLY A 649 -9.56 -14.02 8.53
N GLU A 650 -9.26 -14.53 9.70
CA GLU A 650 -9.18 -15.99 9.93
C GLU A 650 -10.55 -16.57 10.30
N LYS A 651 -10.85 -17.74 9.71
CA LYS A 651 -12.02 -18.54 10.13
C LYS A 651 -11.66 -19.34 11.35
N TYR A 652 -12.22 -18.97 12.47
CA TYR A 652 -12.08 -19.74 13.71
C TYR A 652 -13.20 -20.76 13.82
N SER A 653 -12.90 -21.92 14.42
CA SER A 653 -13.92 -22.88 14.86
C SER A 653 -14.69 -22.31 16.06
N ASP A 654 -15.81 -22.96 16.42
CA ASP A 654 -16.60 -22.59 17.60
C ASP A 654 -15.76 -22.59 18.89
N ASP A 655 -14.83 -23.57 19.00
CA ASP A 655 -13.85 -23.63 20.06
C ASP A 655 -12.50 -23.11 19.59
N VAL A 656 -11.93 -22.14 20.33
CA VAL A 656 -10.67 -21.47 20.03
C VAL A 656 -9.68 -21.61 21.18
N ARG A 657 -8.40 -21.67 20.85
CA ARG A 657 -7.30 -21.72 21.81
C ARG A 657 -6.85 -20.28 22.13
N VAL A 658 -7.02 -19.85 23.37
CA VAL A 658 -6.58 -18.56 23.90
C VAL A 658 -5.26 -18.74 24.63
N VAL A 659 -4.24 -18.01 24.20
CA VAL A 659 -2.92 -17.95 24.85
C VAL A 659 -2.82 -16.62 25.59
N SER A 660 -2.48 -16.69 26.89
CA SER A 660 -2.29 -15.50 27.72
C SER A 660 -0.92 -15.50 28.40
N MET A 661 -0.25 -14.35 28.42
CA MET A 661 1.03 -14.11 29.07
C MET A 661 0.81 -13.09 30.20
N GLY A 662 0.44 -13.60 31.37
CA GLY A 662 -0.09 -12.77 32.44
C GLY A 662 -1.28 -11.94 31.96
N ASP A 663 -1.30 -10.65 32.37
CA ASP A 663 -2.27 -9.66 31.89
C ASP A 663 -1.74 -8.83 30.71
N PHE A 664 -0.50 -9.05 30.28
CA PHE A 664 0.15 -8.25 29.24
C PHE A 664 -0.36 -8.57 27.85
N SER A 665 -0.39 -9.84 27.46
CA SER A 665 -0.89 -10.28 26.15
C SER A 665 -1.91 -11.40 26.30
N LYS A 666 -2.98 -11.33 25.48
CA LYS A 666 -4.00 -12.37 25.38
C LYS A 666 -4.51 -12.45 23.95
N GLU A 667 -4.26 -13.58 23.26
CA GLU A 667 -4.49 -13.71 21.84
C GLU A 667 -5.02 -15.11 21.46
N LEU A 668 -5.79 -15.19 20.38
CA LEU A 668 -6.17 -16.47 19.78
C LEU A 668 -4.97 -17.02 19.01
N CYS A 669 -4.43 -18.17 19.44
CA CYS A 669 -3.25 -18.76 18.82
C CYS A 669 -3.24 -20.28 18.92
N GLY A 670 -3.03 -20.94 17.76
CA GLY A 670 -2.88 -22.40 17.65
C GLY A 670 -1.43 -22.91 17.73
N GLY A 671 -0.44 -22.02 17.89
CA GLY A 671 0.97 -22.39 17.88
C GLY A 671 1.49 -22.98 19.19
N THR A 672 2.74 -23.41 19.19
CA THR A 672 3.43 -23.88 20.39
C THR A 672 4.17 -22.72 21.07
N HIS A 673 4.14 -22.68 22.39
CA HIS A 673 4.68 -21.60 23.21
C HIS A 673 5.56 -22.12 24.34
N THR A 674 6.35 -21.23 24.93
CA THR A 674 7.05 -21.50 26.18
C THR A 674 6.06 -21.49 27.35
N ASP A 675 6.36 -22.22 28.43
CA ASP A 675 5.51 -22.23 29.63
C ASP A 675 5.62 -20.94 30.45
N ASN A 676 6.73 -20.20 30.26
CA ASN A 676 7.03 -18.96 30.97
C ASN A 676 7.80 -17.99 30.09
N THR A 677 7.52 -16.69 30.17
CA THR A 677 8.22 -15.68 29.37
C THR A 677 9.72 -15.62 29.67
N ALA A 678 10.20 -15.94 30.90
CA ALA A 678 11.62 -16.00 31.20
C ALA A 678 12.38 -17.04 30.38
N SER A 679 11.69 -18.09 29.88
CA SER A 679 12.31 -19.10 29.01
C SER A 679 12.74 -18.56 27.64
N ILE A 680 12.22 -17.39 27.23
CA ILE A 680 12.64 -16.66 26.02
C ILE A 680 14.07 -16.14 26.19
N ALA A 681 14.49 -15.85 27.40
CA ALA A 681 15.79 -15.38 27.88
C ALA A 681 16.15 -13.96 27.47
N ALA A 682 16.17 -13.63 26.17
CA ALA A 682 16.47 -12.31 25.65
C ALA A 682 15.76 -12.10 24.30
N PHE A 683 15.51 -10.84 23.96
CA PHE A 683 14.92 -10.42 22.68
C PHE A 683 15.75 -9.28 22.08
N LYS A 684 16.02 -9.35 20.77
CA LYS A 684 16.75 -8.31 20.03
C LYS A 684 16.17 -8.08 18.65
N ILE A 685 15.76 -6.85 18.37
CA ILE A 685 15.37 -6.41 17.02
C ILE A 685 16.65 -6.27 16.17
N ILE A 686 16.69 -6.94 15.01
CA ILE A 686 17.85 -6.88 14.09
C ILE A 686 17.57 -6.03 12.86
N SER A 687 16.31 -5.91 12.45
CA SER A 687 15.95 -5.05 11.32
C SER A 687 14.50 -4.56 11.41
N GLU A 688 14.26 -3.38 10.85
CA GLU A 688 12.93 -2.82 10.61
C GLU A 688 12.89 -2.29 9.19
N THR A 689 11.94 -2.75 8.36
CA THR A 689 11.87 -2.42 6.93
C THR A 689 10.44 -2.28 6.45
N GLY A 690 10.22 -1.57 5.34
CA GLY A 690 8.93 -1.52 4.64
C GLY A 690 8.78 -2.71 3.71
N VAL A 691 7.63 -3.38 3.74
CA VAL A 691 7.31 -4.54 2.86
C VAL A 691 6.33 -4.13 1.78
N ALA A 692 5.33 -3.35 2.16
CA ALA A 692 4.33 -2.80 1.29
C ALA A 692 3.90 -1.42 1.79
N ALA A 693 3.09 -0.71 1.04
CA ALA A 693 2.54 0.55 1.52
C ALA A 693 1.69 0.29 2.78
N GLY A 694 2.04 0.98 3.88
CA GLY A 694 1.37 0.83 5.16
C GLY A 694 1.66 -0.46 5.92
N VAL A 695 2.64 -1.27 5.48
CA VAL A 695 3.07 -2.48 6.17
C VAL A 695 4.56 -2.43 6.47
N ARG A 696 4.90 -2.55 7.73
CA ARG A 696 6.27 -2.61 8.24
C ARG A 696 6.61 -4.03 8.67
N ARG A 697 7.87 -4.38 8.61
CA ARG A 697 8.42 -5.67 9.01
C ARG A 697 9.48 -5.49 10.06
N ILE A 698 9.36 -6.22 11.15
CA ILE A 698 10.42 -6.41 12.14
C ILE A 698 10.93 -7.85 12.03
N GLU A 699 12.25 -8.00 12.00
CA GLU A 699 12.93 -9.28 12.26
C GLU A 699 13.63 -9.18 13.59
N ALA A 700 13.51 -10.22 14.41
CA ALA A 700 14.12 -10.25 15.74
C ALA A 700 14.60 -11.65 16.11
N LEU A 701 15.48 -11.69 17.10
CA LEU A 701 16.09 -12.91 17.65
C LEU A 701 15.66 -13.08 19.10
N THR A 702 15.66 -14.35 19.56
CA THR A 702 15.46 -14.69 20.98
C THR A 702 16.56 -15.62 21.48
N GLY A 703 16.70 -15.72 22.79
CA GLY A 703 17.52 -16.70 23.47
C GLY A 703 18.98 -16.76 22.99
N ASN A 704 19.42 -17.95 22.63
CA ASN A 704 20.78 -18.17 22.13
C ASN A 704 21.09 -17.39 20.84
N GLY A 705 20.10 -17.09 20.01
CA GLY A 705 20.26 -16.26 18.81
C GLY A 705 20.78 -14.87 19.15
N VAL A 706 20.27 -14.25 20.22
CA VAL A 706 20.71 -12.93 20.70
C VAL A 706 22.17 -12.98 21.18
N PHE A 707 22.55 -14.03 21.91
CA PHE A 707 23.95 -14.16 22.39
C PHE A 707 24.94 -14.40 21.24
N LYS A 708 24.54 -15.19 20.23
CA LYS A 708 25.35 -15.38 19.02
C LYS A 708 25.55 -14.05 18.28
N TYR A 709 24.47 -13.29 18.10
CA TYR A 709 24.49 -11.98 17.46
C TYR A 709 25.46 -11.01 18.18
N TYR A 710 25.35 -10.88 19.51
CA TYR A 710 26.25 -9.99 20.24
C TYR A 710 27.71 -10.46 20.19
N LYS A 711 27.95 -11.76 20.17
CA LYS A 711 29.32 -12.31 20.03
C LYS A 711 29.92 -12.00 18.65
N GLU A 712 29.11 -12.02 17.60
CA GLU A 712 29.55 -11.61 16.26
C GLU A 712 29.84 -10.11 16.20
N VAL A 713 28.97 -9.27 16.74
CA VAL A 713 29.18 -7.82 16.83
C VAL A 713 30.44 -7.49 17.64
N GLU A 714 30.67 -8.17 18.77
CA GLU A 714 31.89 -8.02 19.59
C GLU A 714 33.15 -8.40 18.81
N LYS A 715 33.08 -9.51 18.05
CA LYS A 715 34.18 -9.94 17.19
C LYS A 715 34.50 -8.91 16.12
N GLU A 716 33.48 -8.42 15.39
CA GLU A 716 33.66 -7.38 14.38
C GLU A 716 34.26 -6.09 14.96
N LEU A 717 33.79 -5.68 16.15
CA LEU A 717 34.33 -4.52 16.86
C LEU A 717 35.83 -4.70 17.18
N HIS A 718 36.25 -5.88 17.64
CA HIS A 718 37.65 -6.18 17.94
C HIS A 718 38.51 -6.23 16.66
N GLU A 719 37.99 -6.79 15.58
CA GLU A 719 38.66 -6.82 14.27
C GLU A 719 38.83 -5.41 13.71
N ALA A 720 37.79 -4.56 13.79
CA ALA A 720 37.87 -3.17 13.39
C ALA A 720 38.89 -2.36 14.22
N ALA A 721 38.88 -2.54 15.54
CA ALA A 721 39.84 -1.92 16.43
C ALA A 721 41.30 -2.37 16.13
N LYS A 722 41.49 -3.66 15.88
CA LYS A 722 42.80 -4.21 15.46
C LYS A 722 43.25 -3.60 14.13
N ALA A 723 42.36 -3.46 13.13
CA ALA A 723 42.69 -2.82 11.86
C ALA A 723 43.06 -1.33 12.04
N ALA A 724 42.36 -0.64 12.93
CA ALA A 724 42.69 0.77 13.30
C ALA A 724 43.89 0.90 14.26
N LYS A 725 44.46 -0.21 14.72
CA LYS A 725 45.60 -0.26 15.67
C LYS A 725 45.30 0.46 16.98
N CYS A 726 44.16 0.19 17.58
CA CYS A 726 43.73 0.74 18.88
C CYS A 726 42.91 -0.26 19.68
N ASP A 727 42.59 0.05 20.93
CA ASP A 727 41.63 -0.70 21.73
C ASP A 727 40.19 -0.40 21.27
N PRO A 728 39.25 -1.36 21.41
CA PRO A 728 37.83 -1.14 21.01
C PRO A 728 37.20 0.12 21.59
N ALA A 729 37.51 0.45 22.87
CA ALA A 729 37.00 1.64 23.54
C ALA A 729 37.52 2.96 22.93
N GLN A 730 38.61 2.91 22.15
CA GLN A 730 39.23 4.07 21.52
C GLN A 730 38.98 4.15 20.02
N LEU A 731 38.22 3.22 19.46
CA LEU A 731 38.03 3.08 18.01
C LEU A 731 37.48 4.37 17.37
N VAL A 732 36.42 4.97 17.93
CA VAL A 732 35.82 6.20 17.43
C VAL A 732 36.83 7.32 17.38
N LYS A 733 37.55 7.55 18.50
CA LYS A 733 38.58 8.59 18.60
C LYS A 733 39.73 8.36 17.61
N ARG A 734 40.10 7.09 17.37
CA ARG A 734 41.16 6.75 16.41
C ARG A 734 40.71 7.02 14.98
N ILE A 735 39.49 6.69 14.64
CA ILE A 735 38.91 6.98 13.31
C ILE A 735 38.84 8.49 13.06
N GLU A 736 38.36 9.27 14.04
CA GLU A 736 38.39 10.75 13.98
C GLU A 736 39.81 11.28 13.77
N GLY A 737 40.80 10.76 14.53
CA GLY A 737 42.19 11.13 14.36
C GLY A 737 42.74 10.80 12.96
N LEU A 738 42.37 9.62 12.40
CA LEU A 738 42.77 9.23 11.06
C LEU A 738 42.17 10.17 10.00
N HIS A 739 40.94 10.62 10.16
CA HIS A 739 40.31 11.58 9.26
C HIS A 739 41.03 12.94 9.26
N GLU A 740 41.42 13.45 10.44
CA GLU A 740 42.17 14.70 10.54
C GLU A 740 43.60 14.55 9.97
N GLU A 741 44.24 13.40 10.18
CA GLU A 741 45.55 13.09 9.61
C GLU A 741 45.48 13.06 8.06
N ILE A 742 44.49 12.38 7.48
CA ILE A 742 44.26 12.36 6.04
C ILE A 742 44.03 13.76 5.49
N LYS A 743 43.23 14.59 6.16
CA LYS A 743 42.96 15.96 5.79
C LYS A 743 44.23 16.81 5.80
N THR A 744 45.04 16.67 6.82
CA THR A 744 46.34 17.37 6.97
C THR A 744 47.29 16.96 5.86
N LEU A 745 47.48 15.63 5.67
CA LEU A 745 48.38 15.09 4.64
C LEU A 745 47.90 15.51 3.19
N THR A 746 46.62 15.58 2.98
CA THR A 746 46.07 16.04 1.70
C THR A 746 46.39 17.53 1.48
N ALA A 747 46.27 18.36 2.51
CA ALA A 747 46.60 19.77 2.44
C ALA A 747 48.13 19.99 2.22
N GLU A 748 48.98 19.25 2.93
CA GLU A 748 50.43 19.27 2.74
C GLU A 748 50.83 18.83 1.33
N ASN A 749 50.24 17.75 0.84
CA ASN A 749 50.50 17.26 -0.52
C ASN A 749 50.13 18.34 -1.57
N ASN A 750 49.01 19.02 -1.40
CA ASN A 750 48.58 20.11 -2.29
C ASN A 750 49.54 21.30 -2.18
N GLN A 751 50.04 21.63 -0.98
CA GLN A 751 51.03 22.68 -0.79
C GLN A 751 52.37 22.31 -1.45
N LEU A 752 52.85 21.09 -1.31
CA LEU A 752 54.07 20.58 -1.94
C LEU A 752 53.94 20.61 -3.48
N LYS A 753 52.82 20.15 -4.01
CA LYS A 753 52.54 20.22 -5.45
C LYS A 753 52.54 21.67 -5.97
N ASN A 754 51.90 22.59 -5.24
CA ASN A 754 51.91 24.02 -5.58
C ASN A 754 53.29 24.64 -5.50
N LYS A 755 54.11 24.21 -4.54
CA LYS A 755 55.49 24.68 -4.41
C LYS A 755 56.37 24.19 -5.58
N MET A 756 56.25 22.93 -5.92
CA MET A 756 56.93 22.31 -7.08
C MET A 756 56.51 23.01 -8.38
N ALA A 757 55.24 23.31 -8.55
CA ALA A 757 54.74 24.07 -9.71
C ALA A 757 55.29 25.50 -9.76
N LYS A 758 55.44 26.18 -8.60
CA LYS A 758 56.04 27.50 -8.53
C LYS A 758 57.57 27.49 -8.85
N ASP A 759 58.29 26.53 -8.33
CA ASP A 759 59.75 26.40 -8.57
C ASP A 759 60.02 26.07 -10.06
N ALA A 760 59.17 25.21 -10.68
CA ALA A 760 59.22 24.96 -12.13
C ALA A 760 58.93 26.21 -12.98
N MET A 761 58.12 27.13 -12.49
CA MET A 761 57.76 28.38 -13.21
C MET A 761 58.91 29.41 -13.33
N GLY A 762 59.89 29.38 -12.46
CA GLY A 762 61.02 30.29 -12.50
C GLY A 762 61.93 30.11 -13.74
N ASP A 763 62.20 28.89 -14.11
CA ASP A 763 63.00 28.47 -15.28
C ASP A 763 62.25 28.52 -16.61
N VAL A 764 60.93 28.42 -16.53
CA VAL A 764 60.04 28.29 -17.73
C VAL A 764 59.93 29.60 -18.50
N MET A 765 59.90 30.73 -17.85
CA MET A 765 59.83 32.06 -18.50
C MET A 765 61.06 32.43 -19.34
N ASN A 766 62.16 31.71 -19.10
CA ASN A 766 63.40 31.88 -19.93
C ASN A 766 63.27 31.23 -21.33
N GLN A 767 62.21 30.43 -21.57
CA GLN A 767 61.93 29.68 -22.81
C GLN A 767 61.03 30.45 -23.79
N VAL A 768 60.65 31.70 -23.42
CA VAL A 768 59.81 32.56 -24.27
C VAL A 768 60.55 32.85 -25.58
N LYS A 769 59.92 32.62 -26.71
CA LYS A 769 60.38 32.89 -28.04
C LYS A 769 59.56 33.97 -28.69
N ASP A 770 60.12 34.85 -29.47
CA ASP A 770 59.37 35.80 -30.32
C ASP A 770 59.04 35.08 -31.64
N VAL A 771 57.74 35.04 -32.02
CA VAL A 771 57.27 34.54 -33.28
C VAL A 771 56.46 35.61 -33.99
N ASN A 772 57.06 36.26 -34.98
CA ASN A 772 56.45 37.39 -35.73
C ASN A 772 55.80 38.46 -34.85
N GLY A 773 56.44 38.83 -33.72
CA GLY A 773 55.98 39.87 -32.80
C GLY A 773 54.89 39.38 -31.82
N VAL A 774 54.76 38.08 -31.65
CA VAL A 774 53.90 37.45 -30.59
C VAL A 774 54.79 36.55 -29.73
N SER A 775 54.74 36.72 -28.41
CA SER A 775 55.48 35.88 -27.48
C SER A 775 54.92 34.45 -27.47
N PHE A 776 55.74 33.45 -27.74
CA PHE A 776 55.38 32.05 -27.70
C PHE A 776 56.13 31.34 -26.58
N LEU A 777 55.38 30.67 -25.69
CA LEU A 777 55.96 29.92 -24.57
C LEU A 777 55.62 28.42 -24.69
N PRO A 778 56.56 27.60 -25.21
CA PRO A 778 56.45 26.15 -25.21
C PRO A 778 57.01 25.63 -23.87
N VAL A 779 56.21 24.77 -23.19
CA VAL A 779 56.57 24.19 -21.91
C VAL A 779 56.28 22.71 -21.85
N HIS A 780 57.23 21.92 -21.43
CA HIS A 780 57.09 20.51 -21.14
C HIS A 780 57.13 20.34 -19.61
N VAL A 781 56.11 19.76 -19.05
CA VAL A 781 56.00 19.41 -17.64
C VAL A 781 55.72 17.90 -17.50
N LYS A 782 56.06 17.30 -16.37
CA LYS A 782 55.84 15.88 -16.12
C LYS A 782 54.87 15.70 -14.96
N ASP A 783 54.11 14.60 -15.01
CA ASP A 783 53.24 14.14 -13.90
C ASP A 783 52.19 15.16 -13.46
N ILE A 784 51.68 15.98 -14.38
CA ILE A 784 50.60 16.95 -14.14
C ILE A 784 49.36 16.52 -14.97
N ASP A 785 48.19 16.54 -14.30
CA ASP A 785 46.96 16.26 -14.99
C ASP A 785 46.40 17.46 -15.79
N MET A 786 45.33 17.26 -16.56
CA MET A 786 44.78 18.33 -17.41
C MET A 786 44.27 19.53 -16.59
N GLN A 787 43.71 19.32 -15.43
CA GLN A 787 43.19 20.41 -14.57
C GLN A 787 44.35 21.24 -14.00
N GLU A 788 45.38 20.55 -13.54
CA GLU A 788 46.61 21.18 -13.05
C GLU A 788 47.33 21.93 -14.18
N LEU A 789 47.35 21.33 -15.42
CA LEU A 789 47.90 21.97 -16.61
C LEU A 789 47.16 23.27 -17.00
N MET A 790 45.83 23.27 -16.86
CA MET A 790 45.00 24.46 -17.05
C MET A 790 45.34 25.56 -16.05
N ASN A 791 45.45 25.21 -14.77
CA ASN A 791 45.80 26.16 -13.71
C ASN A 791 47.20 26.73 -13.94
N LEU A 792 48.18 25.91 -14.39
CA LEU A 792 49.51 26.39 -14.76
C LEU A 792 49.49 27.32 -15.99
N GLY A 793 48.66 26.97 -17.01
CA GLY A 793 48.46 27.77 -18.19
C GLY A 793 47.92 29.16 -17.91
N ASP A 794 46.92 29.27 -17.03
CA ASP A 794 46.35 30.56 -16.59
C ASP A 794 47.39 31.44 -15.85
N GLN A 795 48.19 30.81 -14.99
CA GLN A 795 49.26 31.51 -14.28
C GLN A 795 50.39 32.01 -15.21
N LEU A 796 50.78 31.19 -16.18
CA LEU A 796 51.78 31.57 -17.17
C LEU A 796 51.26 32.62 -18.15
N LYS A 797 49.96 32.54 -18.55
CA LYS A 797 49.29 33.50 -19.37
C LYS A 797 49.24 34.89 -18.71
N ALA A 798 48.99 34.97 -17.41
CA ALA A 798 49.01 36.22 -16.65
C ALA A 798 50.43 36.87 -16.58
N LYS A 799 51.49 36.06 -16.63
CA LYS A 799 52.90 36.54 -16.59
C LYS A 799 53.43 36.83 -17.98
N LEU A 800 53.01 36.12 -19.02
CA LEU A 800 53.55 36.25 -20.37
C LEU A 800 53.18 37.60 -21.00
N GLY A 801 52.05 38.22 -20.56
CA GLY A 801 51.48 39.39 -21.23
C GLY A 801 50.76 38.95 -22.51
N ASP A 802 51.13 39.63 -23.63
CA ASP A 802 50.55 39.23 -24.94
C ASP A 802 51.33 38.09 -25.59
N GLY A 803 50.67 36.91 -25.73
CA GLY A 803 51.32 35.74 -26.34
C GLY A 803 50.45 34.48 -26.40
N VAL A 804 51.11 33.43 -26.81
CA VAL A 804 50.54 32.09 -26.90
C VAL A 804 51.37 31.12 -26.07
N ILE A 805 50.72 30.32 -25.28
CA ILE A 805 51.32 29.27 -24.44
C ILE A 805 50.96 27.94 -25.02
N LEU A 806 51.91 27.04 -25.15
CA LEU A 806 51.70 25.66 -25.48
C LEU A 806 52.32 24.76 -24.41
N LEU A 807 51.48 24.17 -23.60
CA LEU A 807 51.86 23.22 -22.54
C LEU A 807 51.73 21.81 -23.00
N ALA A 808 52.69 20.98 -22.64
CA ALA A 808 52.63 19.52 -22.79
C ALA A 808 52.95 18.87 -21.44
N SER A 809 52.12 17.88 -21.07
CA SER A 809 52.38 17.06 -19.89
C SER A 809 52.37 15.58 -20.28
N GLU A 810 53.32 14.83 -19.72
CA GLU A 810 53.33 13.38 -19.75
C GLU A 810 52.92 12.86 -18.36
N ASN A 811 51.91 12.01 -18.31
CA ASN A 811 51.46 11.37 -17.09
C ASN A 811 51.02 9.94 -17.39
N GLY A 812 51.69 8.93 -16.78
CA GLY A 812 51.37 7.52 -16.98
C GLY A 812 51.40 7.05 -18.44
N GLY A 813 52.33 7.58 -19.27
CA GLY A 813 52.48 7.24 -20.67
C GLY A 813 51.43 7.88 -21.62
N LYS A 814 50.57 8.75 -21.10
CA LYS A 814 49.64 9.60 -21.85
C LYS A 814 50.16 11.02 -21.94
N VAL A 815 49.90 11.68 -23.05
CA VAL A 815 50.26 13.09 -23.27
C VAL A 815 48.99 13.96 -23.18
N SER A 816 49.09 15.02 -22.44
CA SER A 816 48.12 16.11 -22.43
C SER A 816 48.73 17.37 -23.03
N LEU A 817 48.05 17.96 -24.01
CA LEU A 817 48.43 19.25 -24.59
C LEU A 817 47.37 20.30 -24.29
N LEU A 818 47.87 21.51 -23.95
CA LEU A 818 47.04 22.68 -23.75
C LEU A 818 47.66 23.88 -24.46
N ALA A 819 46.86 24.52 -25.30
CA ALA A 819 47.24 25.81 -25.89
C ALA A 819 46.32 26.91 -25.37
N MET A 820 46.93 28.07 -25.03
CA MET A 820 46.18 29.27 -24.60
C MET A 820 46.74 30.46 -25.38
N ALA A 821 45.84 31.32 -25.86
CA ALA A 821 46.17 32.59 -26.50
C ALA A 821 45.56 33.76 -25.77
N THR A 822 46.32 34.86 -25.66
CA THR A 822 45.79 36.12 -25.13
C THR A 822 44.99 36.88 -26.18
N ASP A 823 44.17 37.87 -25.74
CA ASP A 823 43.36 38.65 -26.66
C ASP A 823 44.24 39.48 -27.66
N GLY A 824 45.40 39.93 -27.24
CA GLY A 824 46.33 40.61 -28.09
C GLY A 824 46.94 39.69 -29.19
N ALA A 825 47.29 38.46 -28.80
CA ALA A 825 47.79 37.48 -29.74
C ALA A 825 46.70 37.05 -30.75
N MET A 826 45.45 36.86 -30.30
CA MET A 826 44.31 36.53 -31.16
C MET A 826 44.00 37.63 -32.18
N LYS A 827 44.13 38.91 -31.80
CA LYS A 827 44.00 40.05 -32.73
C LYS A 827 45.06 40.05 -33.83
N LYS A 828 46.21 39.43 -33.60
CA LYS A 828 47.29 39.29 -34.57
C LYS A 828 47.17 37.97 -35.41
N GLY A 829 46.09 37.19 -35.23
CA GLY A 829 45.79 35.99 -36.01
C GLY A 829 46.01 34.67 -35.25
N ALA A 830 46.55 34.69 -34.01
CA ALA A 830 46.76 33.44 -33.27
C ALA A 830 45.46 32.73 -32.91
N HIS A 831 45.40 31.41 -33.05
CA HIS A 831 44.24 30.60 -32.80
C HIS A 831 44.63 29.28 -32.12
N ALA A 832 44.39 29.15 -30.79
CA ALA A 832 44.77 28.02 -29.99
C ALA A 832 44.18 26.66 -30.53
N GLY A 833 42.96 26.69 -31.06
CA GLY A 833 42.32 25.50 -31.62
C GLY A 833 43.01 24.95 -32.86
N ASN A 834 43.51 25.82 -33.76
CA ASN A 834 44.26 25.45 -34.96
C ASN A 834 45.66 24.96 -34.58
N LEU A 835 46.31 25.64 -33.64
CA LEU A 835 47.60 25.26 -33.13
C LEU A 835 47.58 23.84 -32.54
N ILE A 836 46.59 23.53 -31.66
CA ILE A 836 46.42 22.21 -31.07
C ILE A 836 46.13 21.14 -32.13
N LYS A 837 45.30 21.38 -33.13
CA LYS A 837 44.98 20.43 -34.19
C LYS A 837 46.24 20.04 -35.01
N ALA A 838 47.15 20.97 -35.21
CA ALA A 838 48.41 20.73 -35.93
C ALA A 838 49.34 19.86 -35.06
N VAL A 839 49.62 20.27 -33.84
CA VAL A 839 50.62 19.63 -32.95
C VAL A 839 50.14 18.31 -32.31
N ALA A 840 48.82 18.11 -32.11
CA ALA A 840 48.28 16.88 -31.53
C ALA A 840 48.60 15.62 -32.32
N LYS A 841 48.74 15.72 -33.61
CA LYS A 841 49.08 14.57 -34.50
C LYS A 841 50.48 14.01 -34.21
N LEU A 842 51.43 14.88 -33.77
CA LEU A 842 52.80 14.49 -33.46
C LEU A 842 52.94 13.68 -32.17
N VAL A 843 51.99 13.86 -31.28
CA VAL A 843 51.89 13.06 -30.05
C VAL A 843 50.92 11.87 -30.18
N GLY A 844 50.54 11.51 -31.40
CA GLY A 844 49.63 10.37 -31.66
C GLY A 844 48.23 10.59 -31.09
N GLY A 845 47.72 11.80 -31.19
CA GLY A 845 46.48 12.19 -30.58
C GLY A 845 45.62 13.13 -31.42
N GLY A 846 44.55 13.63 -30.86
CA GLY A 846 43.64 14.57 -31.47
C GLY A 846 43.02 15.49 -30.40
N GLY A 847 42.59 16.67 -30.84
CA GLY A 847 42.00 17.65 -29.98
C GLY A 847 41.53 18.87 -30.75
N GLY A 848 41.08 19.88 -30.04
CA GLY A 848 40.65 21.14 -30.58
C GLY A 848 40.12 22.07 -29.49
N GLY A 849 39.55 23.15 -29.88
CA GLY A 849 39.05 24.15 -28.91
C GLY A 849 38.72 25.45 -29.59
N ARG A 850 38.54 26.47 -28.77
CA ARG A 850 38.25 27.85 -29.14
C ARG A 850 39.53 28.59 -29.50
N PRO A 851 39.45 29.77 -30.11
CA PRO A 851 40.64 30.60 -30.43
C PRO A 851 41.49 30.93 -29.21
N ASN A 852 40.89 31.12 -28.02
CA ASN A 852 41.56 31.52 -26.80
C ASN A 852 42.12 30.32 -25.99
N MET A 853 41.57 29.11 -26.14
CA MET A 853 42.01 27.92 -25.43
C MET A 853 41.61 26.63 -26.17
N ALA A 854 42.51 25.66 -26.24
CA ALA A 854 42.30 24.36 -26.85
C ALA A 854 43.09 23.26 -26.12
N GLN A 855 42.56 22.03 -26.18
CA GLN A 855 43.14 20.86 -25.51
C GLN A 855 43.25 19.68 -26.47
N ALA A 856 44.26 18.84 -26.23
CA ALA A 856 44.39 17.56 -26.91
C ALA A 856 44.97 16.49 -25.99
N GLY A 857 44.61 15.23 -26.26
CA GLY A 857 45.25 14.06 -25.66
C GLY A 857 46.05 13.27 -26.71
N GLY A 858 47.13 12.62 -26.29
CA GLY A 858 47.98 11.79 -27.15
C GLY A 858 48.48 10.52 -26.43
N LYS A 859 49.06 9.62 -27.19
CA LYS A 859 49.59 8.33 -26.70
C LYS A 859 51.10 8.17 -26.97
N ASN A 860 51.75 9.17 -27.55
CA ASN A 860 53.18 9.15 -27.88
C ASN A 860 53.94 10.26 -27.11
N PRO A 861 54.51 9.99 -25.95
CA PRO A 861 55.30 10.96 -25.20
C PRO A 861 56.59 11.42 -25.91
N ALA A 862 57.19 10.51 -26.75
CA ALA A 862 58.41 10.86 -27.48
C ALA A 862 58.19 11.99 -28.49
N GLY A 863 56.94 12.25 -28.91
CA GLY A 863 56.56 13.32 -29.81
C GLY A 863 56.39 14.71 -29.15
N ILE A 864 56.52 14.84 -27.84
CA ILE A 864 56.22 16.09 -27.10
C ILE A 864 57.19 17.23 -27.57
N ASN A 865 58.46 16.99 -27.58
CA ASN A 865 59.45 17.99 -27.97
C ASN A 865 59.20 18.47 -29.42
N GLN A 866 58.93 17.52 -30.33
CA GLN A 866 58.61 17.87 -31.72
C GLN A 866 57.30 18.64 -31.82
N ALA A 867 56.29 18.33 -30.99
CA ALA A 867 55.02 19.05 -30.95
C ALA A 867 55.22 20.49 -30.46
N LEU A 868 56.06 20.71 -29.47
CA LEU A 868 56.38 22.04 -28.92
C LEU A 868 57.18 22.91 -29.91
N GLU A 869 58.12 22.31 -30.65
CA GLU A 869 58.85 22.99 -31.74
C GLU A 869 57.94 23.34 -32.90
N ALA A 870 57.18 22.38 -33.38
CA ALA A 870 56.19 22.57 -34.47
C ALA A 870 55.14 23.61 -34.10
N GLY A 871 54.84 23.79 -32.81
CA GLY A 871 53.95 24.85 -32.32
C GLY A 871 54.38 26.23 -32.70
N ALA A 872 55.67 26.54 -32.66
CA ALA A 872 56.19 27.84 -33.08
C ALA A 872 56.04 28.06 -34.61
N GLU A 873 56.29 27.04 -35.39
CA GLU A 873 56.12 27.11 -36.88
C GLU A 873 54.63 27.27 -37.26
N GLU A 874 53.75 26.56 -36.59
CA GLU A 874 52.31 26.65 -36.85
C GLU A 874 51.74 28.01 -36.40
N LEU A 875 52.22 28.54 -35.29
CA LEU A 875 51.89 29.90 -34.89
C LEU A 875 52.33 30.93 -35.91
N ALA A 876 53.57 30.82 -36.41
CA ALA A 876 54.10 31.70 -37.46
C ALA A 876 53.23 31.74 -38.75
N LYS A 877 52.63 30.60 -39.13
CA LYS A 877 51.70 30.52 -40.27
C LYS A 877 50.33 31.19 -40.01
N GLN A 878 49.96 31.34 -38.76
CA GLN A 878 48.69 31.91 -38.36
C GLN A 878 48.78 33.45 -38.25
N LEU A 879 49.99 33.98 -37.96
CA LEU A 879 50.21 35.39 -37.75
C LEU A 879 50.35 36.09 -39.11
N HIS A 880 49.66 37.23 -39.23
CA HIS A 880 49.62 38.03 -40.42
C HIS A 880 50.65 39.16 -40.39
#